data_171cb1acf380133e8835e2168cd1caa6
#
_entry.id   171cb1acf380133e8835e2168cd1caa6
#
_cell.length_a   1.000
_cell.length_b   1.000
_cell.length_c   1.000
_cell.angle_alpha   90.00
_cell.angle_beta   90.00
_cell.angle_gamma   90.00
#
_symmetry.space_group_name_H-M   'P 1'
#
loop_
_entity.id
_entity.type
_entity.pdbx_description
1 polymer ?
#
loop_
_entity_poly.entity_id
_entity_poly.type
_entity_poly.pdbx_seq_one_letter_code
_entity_poly.pdbx_strand_id
1 'polypeptide(L)'
;MMGHRHNIKPEWVSLSLVLALATGMILADAFTLPLILWLFIFWLALSGIFFFRSRSRVVLSVCLFLVALVLGAGRLQLEANRYEALPHQAVGAKLTVEGTLQERRSTYATEKGLVGRYVMQVRRYAYAGEEDVQPGSGCAYVTLPEPQVLGSTVVVTGDSRPLTYYKNDGMYDAFHRDREKAIWLRLFADDGKKVSVTAPPGRWDSFLQALRQALTGRYEAVLGESYAPVLASLLFGGHYDELPPGLLESFSTTGLIHILSVSGSHVALLLAVIQLMGRALGLRPRGLCLVSVSFLFLYGALSDFSSPVVRASLMGAASALSLTVRREYLAGHALALAMAAMLIYSPYLVFDLSFRLSCGASAGIILFQRPVSAWFSALPAFLRDCLTVCVAAQILVVPLLFSAFFSFPVYSLVANILVAPALDLVMVLGLLASVPSLLWGSGADLILWGIKPLLALALKGNAFIAALPGSRFWGGQPSALAVLAWYLVVAFGFCPAFRRRIGPGLALCLAAAWFLRPSGPEVLVLDAGRDQVTAVIYEDKSADIWYNKSRFANPDQAAVVVTPALRAQGVFRLRQCRVDGDGAGYTLALLRRHFDFLPEQGAEDVPFRCLPSASSAFPDGPLCLEFRSLAGWNGRDFPVSAMATIVYASRRGDEALTEWGETAAFHGRPCYTPGRDGQIRLYRWRGQWQVATFDEEQSWNIRNI
;
A
#
# COMPACT_ATOMS: atom_id res chain seq x y z
N MET A 1 -21.31 15.11 -46.82
CA MET A 1 -20.46 15.35 -45.66
C MET A 1 -21.25 15.06 -44.38
N MET A 2 -21.35 13.81 -43.98
CA MET A 2 -21.94 13.43 -42.72
C MET A 2 -20.85 13.44 -41.62
N GLY A 3 -20.92 14.44 -40.75
CA GLY A 3 -20.01 14.55 -39.60
C GLY A 3 -20.17 13.34 -38.69
N HIS A 4 -19.15 12.51 -38.59
CA HIS A 4 -19.04 11.50 -37.54
C HIS A 4 -19.06 12.23 -36.19
N ARG A 5 -20.26 12.36 -35.59
CA ARG A 5 -20.41 12.70 -34.20
C ARG A 5 -19.77 11.55 -33.39
N HIS A 6 -18.57 11.77 -32.87
CA HIS A 6 -17.98 10.90 -31.87
C HIS A 6 -18.91 10.90 -30.64
N ASN A 7 -19.84 9.96 -30.60
CA ASN A 7 -20.60 9.69 -29.39
C ASN A 7 -19.63 9.11 -28.36
N ILE A 8 -19.21 9.94 -27.41
CA ILE A 8 -18.46 9.47 -26.23
C ILE A 8 -19.35 8.42 -25.58
N LYS A 9 -18.82 7.21 -25.41
CA LYS A 9 -19.56 6.14 -24.74
C LYS A 9 -19.92 6.60 -23.32
N PRO A 10 -21.15 6.39 -22.86
CA PRO A 10 -21.61 6.84 -21.54
C PRO A 10 -20.76 6.32 -20.38
N GLU A 11 -20.11 5.16 -20.56
CA GLU A 11 -19.16 4.55 -19.60
C GLU A 11 -17.95 5.46 -19.32
N TRP A 12 -17.44 6.20 -20.32
CA TRP A 12 -16.34 7.13 -20.15
C TRP A 12 -16.73 8.33 -19.28
N VAL A 13 -17.97 8.77 -19.37
CA VAL A 13 -18.47 9.89 -18.55
C VAL A 13 -18.52 9.50 -17.08
N SER A 14 -19.07 8.33 -16.76
CA SER A 14 -19.15 7.88 -15.36
C SER A 14 -17.76 7.63 -14.76
N LEU A 15 -16.84 7.02 -15.50
CA LEU A 15 -15.46 6.83 -15.04
C LEU A 15 -14.72 8.16 -14.86
N SER A 16 -14.93 9.14 -15.76
CA SER A 16 -14.30 10.46 -15.62
C SER A 16 -14.81 11.23 -14.40
N LEU A 17 -16.08 11.10 -14.04
CA LEU A 17 -16.62 11.72 -12.84
C LEU A 17 -16.04 11.13 -11.55
N VAL A 18 -15.85 9.81 -11.51
CA VAL A 18 -15.21 9.17 -10.34
C VAL A 18 -13.72 9.50 -10.28
N LEU A 19 -13.03 9.61 -11.41
CA LEU A 19 -11.66 10.10 -11.44
C LEU A 19 -11.57 11.55 -10.94
N ALA A 20 -12.56 12.41 -11.28
CA ALA A 20 -12.62 13.76 -10.75
C ALA A 20 -12.81 13.76 -9.22
N LEU A 21 -13.71 12.89 -8.71
CA LEU A 21 -13.92 12.71 -7.27
C LEU A 21 -12.60 12.31 -6.56
N ALA A 22 -11.91 11.31 -7.09
CA ALA A 22 -10.62 10.85 -6.56
C ALA A 22 -9.53 11.92 -6.64
N THR A 23 -9.46 12.65 -7.77
CA THR A 23 -8.52 13.76 -7.95
C THR A 23 -8.78 14.88 -6.93
N GLY A 24 -10.06 15.19 -6.65
CA GLY A 24 -10.43 16.16 -5.64
C GLY A 24 -9.94 15.77 -4.24
N MET A 25 -10.02 14.49 -3.88
CA MET A 25 -9.49 13.96 -2.63
C MET A 25 -7.96 14.13 -2.55
N ILE A 26 -7.24 13.73 -3.60
CA ILE A 26 -5.78 13.87 -3.66
C ILE A 26 -5.34 15.34 -3.57
N LEU A 27 -6.05 16.23 -4.25
CA LEU A 27 -5.76 17.68 -4.20
C LEU A 27 -6.05 18.27 -2.81
N ALA A 28 -7.10 17.81 -2.13
CA ALA A 28 -7.42 18.28 -0.79
C ALA A 28 -6.42 17.80 0.27
N ASP A 29 -5.79 16.65 0.05
CA ASP A 29 -4.71 16.15 0.88
C ASP A 29 -3.41 16.94 0.64
N ALA A 30 -3.05 17.13 -0.64
CA ALA A 30 -1.82 17.82 -1.03
C ALA A 30 -1.85 19.35 -0.77
N PHE A 31 -3.04 19.94 -0.78
CA PHE A 31 -3.23 21.39 -0.63
C PHE A 31 -4.26 21.69 0.45
N THR A 32 -3.84 22.24 1.56
CA THR A 32 -4.72 22.70 2.66
C THR A 32 -5.51 23.95 2.27
N LEU A 33 -6.37 23.84 1.25
CA LEU A 33 -7.20 24.95 0.82
C LEU A 33 -8.36 25.14 1.80
N PRO A 34 -8.68 26.41 2.17
CA PRO A 34 -9.80 26.67 3.05
C PRO A 34 -11.14 26.22 2.42
N LEU A 35 -12.02 25.69 3.24
CA LEU A 35 -13.33 25.18 2.81
C LEU A 35 -14.13 26.20 1.98
N ILE A 36 -13.98 27.49 2.28
CA ILE A 36 -14.62 28.58 1.56
C ILE A 36 -14.25 28.57 0.07
N LEU A 37 -13.00 28.28 -0.28
CA LEU A 37 -12.55 28.24 -1.67
C LEU A 37 -13.18 27.06 -2.40
N TRP A 38 -13.29 25.89 -1.76
CA TRP A 38 -13.98 24.73 -2.30
C TRP A 38 -15.48 25.02 -2.54
N LEU A 39 -16.14 25.68 -1.60
CA LEU A 39 -17.55 26.09 -1.73
C LEU A 39 -17.73 27.12 -2.86
N PHE A 40 -16.79 28.03 -3.05
CA PHE A 40 -16.83 29.01 -4.14
C PHE A 40 -16.69 28.31 -5.51
N ILE A 41 -15.75 27.37 -5.66
CA ILE A 41 -15.60 26.57 -6.90
C ILE A 41 -16.87 25.75 -7.16
N PHE A 42 -17.46 25.16 -6.11
CA PHE A 42 -18.71 24.42 -6.21
C PHE A 42 -19.86 25.30 -6.71
N TRP A 43 -20.01 26.48 -6.15
CA TRP A 43 -21.05 27.43 -6.55
C TRP A 43 -20.88 27.89 -8.01
N LEU A 44 -19.66 28.20 -8.43
CA LEU A 44 -19.35 28.52 -9.83
C LEU A 44 -19.70 27.38 -10.78
N ALA A 45 -19.36 26.13 -10.41
CA ALA A 45 -19.68 24.96 -11.21
C ALA A 45 -21.20 24.72 -11.32
N LEU A 46 -21.94 24.86 -10.22
CA LEU A 46 -23.41 24.78 -10.21
C LEU A 46 -24.05 25.89 -11.07
N SER A 47 -23.56 27.11 -10.93
CA SER A 47 -24.01 28.23 -11.78
C SER A 47 -23.77 27.95 -13.25
N GLY A 48 -22.59 27.40 -13.59
CA GLY A 48 -22.27 26.97 -14.94
C GLY A 48 -23.22 25.88 -15.46
N ILE A 49 -23.60 24.90 -14.64
CA ILE A 49 -24.59 23.89 -15.00
C ILE A 49 -25.94 24.55 -15.32
N PHE A 50 -26.39 25.46 -14.47
CA PHE A 50 -27.66 26.15 -14.65
C PHE A 50 -27.70 26.98 -15.95
N PHE A 51 -26.66 27.79 -16.23
CA PHE A 51 -26.64 28.67 -17.40
C PHE A 51 -26.37 27.96 -18.72
N PHE A 52 -25.55 26.89 -18.72
CA PHE A 52 -25.05 26.25 -19.94
C PHE A 52 -25.67 24.88 -20.26
N ARG A 53 -26.58 24.36 -19.41
CA ARG A 53 -27.16 23.00 -19.59
C ARG A 53 -27.82 22.78 -20.97
N SER A 54 -28.36 23.86 -21.58
CA SER A 54 -29.00 23.79 -22.90
C SER A 54 -28.14 24.30 -24.05
N ARG A 55 -27.02 24.96 -23.75
CA ARG A 55 -26.19 25.66 -24.77
C ARG A 55 -24.92 24.92 -25.17
N SER A 56 -24.26 24.24 -24.26
CA SER A 56 -22.99 23.56 -24.55
C SER A 56 -22.80 22.28 -23.73
N ARG A 57 -22.72 21.13 -24.39
CA ARG A 57 -22.43 19.84 -23.74
C ARG A 57 -21.03 19.80 -23.12
N VAL A 58 -20.06 20.49 -23.73
CA VAL A 58 -18.68 20.55 -23.23
C VAL A 58 -18.66 21.30 -21.89
N VAL A 59 -19.27 22.48 -21.83
CA VAL A 59 -19.33 23.27 -20.57
C VAL A 59 -20.05 22.48 -19.49
N LEU A 60 -21.16 21.82 -19.82
CA LEU A 60 -21.87 20.97 -18.86
C LEU A 60 -20.98 19.84 -18.32
N SER A 61 -20.22 19.17 -19.17
CA SER A 61 -19.28 18.11 -18.75
C SER A 61 -18.19 18.64 -17.84
N VAL A 62 -17.61 19.81 -18.15
CA VAL A 62 -16.60 20.46 -17.32
C VAL A 62 -17.19 20.84 -15.95
N CYS A 63 -18.39 21.41 -15.91
CA CYS A 63 -19.04 21.77 -14.68
C CYS A 63 -19.34 20.54 -13.80
N LEU A 64 -19.83 19.44 -14.38
CA LEU A 64 -20.07 18.19 -13.66
C LEU A 64 -18.76 17.58 -13.13
N PHE A 65 -17.66 17.68 -13.90
CA PHE A 65 -16.33 17.26 -13.46
C PHE A 65 -15.87 18.09 -12.24
N LEU A 66 -16.02 19.40 -12.28
CA LEU A 66 -15.67 20.29 -11.17
C LEU A 66 -16.54 20.01 -9.93
N VAL A 67 -17.83 19.76 -10.09
CA VAL A 67 -18.71 19.37 -8.97
C VAL A 67 -18.20 18.07 -8.32
N ALA A 68 -17.90 17.05 -9.11
CA ALA A 68 -17.40 15.78 -8.58
C ALA A 68 -16.05 15.97 -7.85
N LEU A 69 -15.16 16.80 -8.41
CA LEU A 69 -13.88 17.13 -7.80
C LEU A 69 -14.05 17.79 -6.42
N VAL A 70 -14.92 18.81 -6.34
CA VAL A 70 -15.17 19.51 -5.06
C VAL A 70 -15.86 18.62 -4.04
N LEU A 71 -16.77 17.75 -4.47
CA LEU A 71 -17.40 16.76 -3.58
C LEU A 71 -16.36 15.81 -3.01
N GLY A 72 -15.39 15.38 -3.82
CA GLY A 72 -14.28 14.55 -3.36
C GLY A 72 -13.42 15.27 -2.32
N ALA A 73 -13.00 16.49 -2.62
CA ALA A 73 -12.21 17.32 -1.71
C ALA A 73 -12.93 17.55 -0.36
N GLY A 74 -14.20 17.94 -0.41
CA GLY A 74 -15.01 18.17 0.80
C GLY A 74 -15.21 16.90 1.61
N ARG A 75 -15.39 15.74 0.96
CA ARG A 75 -15.55 14.46 1.67
C ARG A 75 -14.28 14.05 2.41
N LEU A 76 -13.10 14.21 1.80
CA LEU A 76 -11.83 13.94 2.48
C LEU A 76 -11.61 14.90 3.65
N GLN A 77 -11.85 16.20 3.45
CA GLN A 77 -11.66 17.20 4.49
C GLN A 77 -12.59 16.96 5.71
N LEU A 78 -13.83 16.53 5.47
CA LEU A 78 -14.73 16.14 6.56
C LEU A 78 -14.18 14.96 7.37
N GLU A 79 -13.56 13.98 6.73
CA GLU A 79 -12.95 12.85 7.42
C GLU A 79 -11.67 13.24 8.16
N ALA A 80 -10.85 14.10 7.56
CA ALA A 80 -9.67 14.66 8.21
C ALA A 80 -10.04 15.42 9.48
N ASN A 81 -11.07 16.27 9.42
CA ASN A 81 -11.56 17.00 10.59
C ASN A 81 -12.08 16.07 11.69
N ARG A 82 -12.72 14.95 11.31
CA ARG A 82 -13.16 13.93 12.28
C ARG A 82 -11.97 13.25 12.94
N TYR A 83 -10.90 12.99 12.19
CA TYR A 83 -9.68 12.41 12.74
C TYR A 83 -8.98 13.39 13.70
N GLU A 84 -8.90 14.65 13.37
CA GLU A 84 -8.33 15.70 14.23
C GLU A 84 -9.13 15.93 15.52
N ALA A 85 -10.44 15.67 15.50
CA ALA A 85 -11.29 15.74 16.67
C ALA A 85 -11.12 14.55 17.65
N LEU A 86 -10.29 13.54 17.32
CA LEU A 86 -9.97 12.44 18.24
C LEU A 86 -9.15 12.94 19.43
N PRO A 87 -9.15 12.24 20.57
CA PRO A 87 -8.56 12.73 21.81
C PRO A 87 -7.02 12.60 21.81
N HIS A 88 -6.36 13.23 20.86
CA HIS A 88 -4.89 13.22 20.72
C HIS A 88 -4.16 13.74 21.97
N GLN A 89 -4.83 14.56 22.79
CA GLN A 89 -4.27 15.10 24.03
C GLN A 89 -3.99 14.00 25.09
N ALA A 90 -4.69 12.87 25.01
CA ALA A 90 -4.48 11.75 25.93
C ALA A 90 -3.22 10.92 25.59
N VAL A 91 -2.59 11.19 24.45
CA VAL A 91 -1.40 10.46 24.02
C VAL A 91 -0.17 10.93 24.83
N GLY A 92 0.60 9.96 25.33
CA GLY A 92 1.74 10.21 26.22
C GLY A 92 1.44 9.94 27.70
N ALA A 93 0.16 9.81 28.06
CA ALA A 93 -0.27 9.45 29.41
C ALA A 93 -0.45 7.93 29.56
N LYS A 94 -0.52 7.49 30.79
CA LYS A 94 -0.93 6.12 31.12
C LYS A 94 -2.45 6.04 31.08
N LEU A 95 -3.00 5.21 30.20
CA LEU A 95 -4.42 5.11 29.93
C LEU A 95 -4.98 3.72 30.28
N THR A 96 -6.21 3.70 30.74
CA THR A 96 -7.07 2.52 30.76
C THR A 96 -8.07 2.65 29.64
N VAL A 97 -8.03 1.76 28.65
CA VAL A 97 -8.84 1.81 27.45
C VAL A 97 -9.71 0.56 27.36
N GLU A 98 -11.01 0.75 27.21
CA GLU A 98 -11.98 -0.30 26.90
C GLU A 98 -12.30 -0.27 25.42
N GLY A 99 -12.21 -1.42 24.74
CA GLY A 99 -12.49 -1.50 23.31
C GLY A 99 -12.64 -2.91 22.79
N THR A 100 -13.05 -3.02 21.53
CA THR A 100 -13.27 -4.29 20.83
C THR A 100 -12.12 -4.56 19.86
N LEU A 101 -11.54 -5.76 19.92
CA LEU A 101 -10.46 -6.17 19.02
C LEU A 101 -11.03 -6.46 17.63
N GLN A 102 -10.60 -5.69 16.62
CA GLN A 102 -11.11 -5.81 15.25
C GLN A 102 -10.21 -6.64 14.34
N GLU A 103 -8.90 -6.43 14.42
CA GLU A 103 -7.93 -7.03 13.49
C GLU A 103 -6.69 -7.47 14.25
N ARG A 104 -6.18 -8.67 13.96
CA ARG A 104 -4.88 -9.13 14.43
C ARG A 104 -3.83 -8.78 13.39
N ARG A 105 -2.84 -7.99 13.78
CA ARG A 105 -1.75 -7.54 12.91
C ARG A 105 -0.62 -8.54 12.80
N SER A 106 -0.15 -9.00 13.93
CA SER A 106 0.95 -9.96 14.03
C SER A 106 0.95 -10.63 15.40
N THR A 107 1.52 -11.81 15.44
CA THR A 107 1.88 -12.50 16.68
C THR A 107 3.36 -12.81 16.61
N TYR A 108 4.11 -12.52 17.65
CA TYR A 108 5.54 -12.81 17.72
C TYR A 108 5.92 -13.34 19.09
N ALA A 109 6.93 -14.22 19.10
CA ALA A 109 7.46 -14.76 20.32
C ALA A 109 8.44 -13.77 20.96
N THR A 110 8.33 -13.60 22.28
CA THR A 110 9.31 -12.89 23.10
C THR A 110 9.82 -13.83 24.19
N GLU A 111 10.87 -13.43 24.89
CA GLU A 111 11.37 -14.20 26.06
C GLU A 111 10.29 -14.44 27.13
N LYS A 112 9.25 -13.59 27.19
CA LYS A 112 8.14 -13.65 28.13
C LYS A 112 6.90 -14.40 27.63
N GLY A 113 6.91 -14.87 26.37
CA GLY A 113 5.77 -15.57 25.74
C GLY A 113 5.36 -14.98 24.40
N LEU A 114 4.19 -15.41 23.90
CA LEU A 114 3.60 -14.93 22.65
C LEU A 114 2.91 -13.59 22.88
N VAL A 115 3.28 -12.60 22.10
CA VAL A 115 2.72 -11.25 22.14
C VAL A 115 1.87 -11.04 20.89
N GLY A 116 0.63 -10.56 21.06
CA GLY A 116 -0.28 -10.22 19.97
C GLY A 116 -0.39 -8.71 19.76
N ARG A 117 -0.32 -8.26 18.51
CA ARG A 117 -0.63 -6.88 18.11
C ARG A 117 -1.99 -6.82 17.41
N TYR A 118 -2.82 -5.90 17.88
CA TYR A 118 -4.20 -5.77 17.41
C TYR A 118 -4.53 -4.32 17.04
N VAL A 119 -5.54 -4.15 16.18
CA VAL A 119 -6.30 -2.92 16.06
C VAL A 119 -7.53 -3.07 16.94
N MET A 120 -7.72 -2.17 17.87
CA MET A 120 -8.83 -2.14 18.83
C MET A 120 -9.68 -0.90 18.58
N GLN A 121 -10.98 -1.09 18.41
CA GLN A 121 -11.92 0.03 18.37
C GLN A 121 -12.16 0.53 19.79
N VAL A 122 -11.79 1.77 20.04
CA VAL A 122 -11.93 2.42 21.35
C VAL A 122 -13.39 2.77 21.61
N ARG A 123 -13.92 2.32 22.75
CA ARG A 123 -15.26 2.67 23.21
C ARG A 123 -15.24 3.69 24.34
N ARG A 124 -14.31 3.50 25.28
CA ARG A 124 -14.13 4.36 26.45
C ARG A 124 -12.65 4.40 26.82
N TYR A 125 -12.22 5.51 27.42
CA TYR A 125 -10.89 5.62 27.99
C TYR A 125 -10.92 6.45 29.28
N ALA A 126 -9.97 6.22 30.16
CA ALA A 126 -9.74 7.00 31.38
C ALA A 126 -8.23 7.14 31.61
N TYR A 127 -7.81 8.20 32.29
CA TYR A 127 -6.44 8.29 32.75
C TYR A 127 -6.23 7.28 33.90
N ALA A 128 -5.07 6.63 33.94
CA ALA A 128 -4.82 5.60 34.94
C ALA A 128 -4.83 6.17 36.35
N GLY A 129 -5.78 5.70 37.17
CA GLY A 129 -5.98 6.20 38.52
C GLY A 129 -7.11 7.22 38.68
N GLU A 130 -7.75 7.62 37.60
CA GLU A 130 -8.94 8.48 37.63
C GLU A 130 -10.19 7.65 37.41
N GLU A 131 -11.28 8.01 38.10
CA GLU A 131 -12.60 7.37 37.96
C GLU A 131 -13.40 7.97 36.80
N ASP A 132 -12.94 9.10 36.25
CA ASP A 132 -13.63 9.80 35.13
C ASP A 132 -13.42 9.06 33.82
N VAL A 133 -14.45 8.33 33.39
CA VAL A 133 -14.45 7.57 32.14
C VAL A 133 -15.03 8.39 31.03
N GLN A 134 -14.22 8.72 30.04
CA GLN A 134 -14.61 9.49 28.88
C GLN A 134 -15.03 8.58 27.72
N PRO A 135 -16.03 9.00 26.90
CA PRO A 135 -16.38 8.29 25.68
C PRO A 135 -15.21 8.36 24.69
N GLY A 136 -14.77 7.20 24.21
CA GLY A 136 -13.75 7.10 23.18
C GLY A 136 -14.33 6.91 21.79
N SER A 137 -13.56 7.31 20.79
CA SER A 137 -13.86 7.07 19.37
C SER A 137 -12.58 6.75 18.62
N GLY A 138 -12.70 6.22 17.39
CA GLY A 138 -11.56 5.79 16.60
C GLY A 138 -10.97 4.46 17.08
N CYS A 139 -9.74 4.19 16.65
CA CYS A 139 -9.04 2.96 16.90
C CYS A 139 -7.66 3.19 17.55
N ALA A 140 -7.13 2.16 18.17
CA ALA A 140 -5.81 2.12 18.78
C ALA A 140 -5.04 0.87 18.34
N TYR A 141 -3.75 0.99 18.15
CA TYR A 141 -2.87 -0.18 18.14
C TYR A 141 -2.64 -0.64 19.57
N VAL A 142 -2.97 -1.89 19.85
CA VAL A 142 -2.78 -2.47 21.19
C VAL A 142 -1.83 -3.65 21.10
N THR A 143 -0.83 -3.66 21.98
CA THR A 143 0.10 -4.78 22.14
C THR A 143 -0.24 -5.51 23.41
N LEU A 144 -0.69 -6.77 23.29
CA LEU A 144 -1.13 -7.62 24.39
C LEU A 144 -0.12 -8.73 24.66
N PRO A 145 0.17 -9.04 25.92
CA PRO A 145 1.16 -10.06 26.30
C PRO A 145 0.71 -11.49 26.00
N GLU A 146 -0.57 -11.70 25.70
CA GLU A 146 -1.13 -12.98 25.28
C GLU A 146 -2.08 -12.77 24.09
N PRO A 147 -2.10 -13.71 23.13
CA PRO A 147 -3.04 -13.66 22.02
C PRO A 147 -4.49 -13.73 22.50
N GLN A 148 -5.31 -12.81 22.01
CA GLN A 148 -6.74 -12.72 22.33
C GLN A 148 -7.61 -13.02 21.12
N VAL A 149 -8.86 -13.41 21.38
CA VAL A 149 -9.85 -13.71 20.33
C VAL A 149 -10.38 -12.41 19.73
N LEU A 150 -10.43 -12.33 18.41
CA LEU A 150 -10.99 -11.17 17.70
C LEU A 150 -12.46 -10.97 18.04
N GLY A 151 -12.94 -9.74 18.05
CA GLY A 151 -14.31 -9.39 18.43
C GLY A 151 -14.54 -9.33 19.94
N SER A 152 -13.58 -9.78 20.79
CA SER A 152 -13.69 -9.64 22.24
C SER A 152 -13.58 -8.19 22.66
N THR A 153 -14.34 -7.79 23.67
CA THR A 153 -14.16 -6.50 24.34
C THR A 153 -13.15 -6.68 25.46
N VAL A 154 -12.08 -5.89 25.41
CA VAL A 154 -11.00 -5.94 26.40
C VAL A 154 -10.80 -4.59 27.06
N VAL A 155 -10.41 -4.62 28.33
CA VAL A 155 -9.92 -3.45 29.05
C VAL A 155 -8.42 -3.62 29.24
N VAL A 156 -7.69 -2.63 28.76
CA VAL A 156 -6.23 -2.63 28.77
C VAL A 156 -5.73 -1.36 29.44
N THR A 157 -4.88 -1.53 30.45
CA THR A 157 -4.16 -0.41 31.09
C THR A 157 -2.70 -0.48 30.64
N GLY A 158 -2.19 0.65 30.18
CA GLY A 158 -0.81 0.71 29.70
C GLY A 158 -0.36 2.09 29.29
N ASP A 159 0.87 2.18 28.82
CA ASP A 159 1.46 3.42 28.33
C ASP A 159 0.97 3.71 26.92
N SER A 160 0.39 4.89 26.74
CA SER A 160 0.01 5.36 25.41
C SER A 160 1.19 6.08 24.75
N ARG A 161 1.38 5.83 23.46
CA ARG A 161 2.44 6.46 22.67
C ARG A 161 1.87 7.02 21.37
N PRO A 162 2.45 8.10 20.84
CA PRO A 162 2.05 8.62 19.54
C PRO A 162 2.36 7.63 18.42
N LEU A 163 1.63 7.74 17.33
CA LEU A 163 1.97 7.08 16.09
C LEU A 163 3.26 7.67 15.55
N THR A 164 4.17 6.82 15.14
CA THR A 164 5.44 7.24 14.54
C THR A 164 5.53 6.66 13.15
N TYR A 165 5.77 7.51 12.18
CA TYR A 165 5.97 7.15 10.79
C TYR A 165 7.41 7.44 10.40
N TYR A 166 8.00 6.55 9.61
CA TYR A 166 9.29 6.81 9.00
C TYR A 166 9.08 7.68 7.76
N LYS A 167 9.75 8.82 7.75
CA LYS A 167 9.63 9.81 6.68
C LYS A 167 10.67 9.54 5.59
N ASN A 168 10.51 8.45 4.86
CA ASN A 168 11.39 8.12 3.73
C ASN A 168 10.56 7.89 2.47
N ASP A 169 11.12 8.32 1.34
CA ASP A 169 10.55 8.02 0.04
C ASP A 169 10.54 6.51 -0.23
N GLY A 170 9.51 6.03 -0.90
CA GLY A 170 9.33 4.61 -1.20
C GLY A 170 8.82 3.74 -0.05
N MET A 171 8.51 4.33 1.11
CA MET A 171 7.91 3.59 2.21
C MET A 171 6.42 3.32 1.95
N TYR A 172 5.92 2.25 2.60
CA TYR A 172 4.48 2.00 2.64
C TYR A 172 3.75 3.15 3.35
N ASP A 173 2.68 3.62 2.74
CA ASP A 173 1.88 4.74 3.25
C ASP A 173 1.05 4.30 4.48
N ALA A 174 1.71 4.25 5.64
CA ALA A 174 1.08 3.92 6.90
C ALA A 174 0.23 5.09 7.45
N PHE A 175 0.58 6.33 7.09
CA PHE A 175 -0.10 7.53 7.56
C PHE A 175 -1.56 7.58 7.09
N HIS A 176 -1.81 7.46 5.78
CA HIS A 176 -3.18 7.48 5.25
C HIS A 176 -3.98 6.24 5.67
N ARG A 177 -3.33 5.07 5.79
CA ARG A 177 -3.98 3.87 6.31
C ARG A 177 -4.45 4.02 7.75
N ASP A 178 -3.63 4.62 8.61
CA ASP A 178 -3.98 4.80 10.01
C ASP A 178 -5.11 5.85 10.14
N ARG A 179 -5.13 6.87 9.29
CA ARG A 179 -6.26 7.82 9.17
C ARG A 179 -7.53 7.15 8.63
N GLU A 180 -7.42 6.26 7.65
CA GLU A 180 -8.54 5.48 7.14
C GLU A 180 -9.24 4.69 8.25
N LYS A 181 -8.45 4.05 9.13
CA LYS A 181 -8.95 3.27 10.27
C LYS A 181 -9.20 4.12 11.52
N ALA A 182 -9.04 5.43 11.43
CA ALA A 182 -9.11 6.37 12.55
C ALA A 182 -8.25 5.94 13.75
N ILE A 183 -7.04 5.41 13.48
CA ILE A 183 -6.09 5.00 14.51
C ILE A 183 -5.32 6.24 14.97
N TRP A 184 -5.33 6.52 16.27
CA TRP A 184 -4.75 7.75 16.83
C TRP A 184 -3.71 7.53 17.92
N LEU A 185 -3.57 6.30 18.46
CA LEU A 185 -2.56 5.99 19.50
C LEU A 185 -2.06 4.55 19.40
N ARG A 186 -0.91 4.31 20.06
CA ARG A 186 -0.40 2.97 20.38
C ARG A 186 -0.44 2.76 21.88
N LEU A 187 -1.02 1.65 22.30
CA LEU A 187 -1.13 1.27 23.70
C LEU A 187 -0.29 0.00 23.96
N PHE A 188 0.61 0.08 24.92
CA PHE A 188 1.44 -1.04 25.34
C PHE A 188 0.97 -1.48 26.72
N ALA A 189 0.40 -2.68 26.83
CA ALA A 189 0.06 -3.23 28.11
C ALA A 189 1.33 -3.55 28.92
N ASP A 190 1.39 -3.07 30.17
CA ASP A 190 2.58 -3.25 31.00
C ASP A 190 2.78 -4.71 31.47
N ASP A 191 1.67 -5.37 31.89
CA ASP A 191 1.66 -6.75 32.36
C ASP A 191 0.36 -7.45 31.94
N GLY A 192 0.41 -8.78 31.72
CA GLY A 192 -0.76 -9.60 31.41
C GLY A 192 -1.89 -9.52 32.43
N LYS A 193 -1.57 -9.21 33.68
CA LYS A 193 -2.54 -9.02 34.78
C LYS A 193 -3.43 -7.78 34.61
N LYS A 194 -3.05 -6.84 33.77
CA LYS A 194 -3.81 -5.60 33.52
C LYS A 194 -4.69 -5.67 32.24
N VAL A 195 -4.77 -6.84 31.61
CA VAL A 195 -5.66 -7.10 30.47
C VAL A 195 -6.82 -7.95 31.02
N SER A 196 -8.02 -7.39 30.96
CA SER A 196 -9.24 -8.11 31.30
C SER A 196 -10.18 -8.20 30.11
N VAL A 197 -10.68 -9.40 29.83
CA VAL A 197 -11.72 -9.63 28.84
C VAL A 197 -13.07 -9.37 29.51
N THR A 198 -13.73 -8.29 29.11
CA THR A 198 -15.01 -7.86 29.69
C THR A 198 -16.20 -8.52 29.02
N ALA A 199 -16.11 -8.76 27.72
CA ALA A 199 -17.16 -9.46 26.96
C ALA A 199 -16.56 -10.34 25.86
N PRO A 200 -17.16 -11.53 25.62
CA PRO A 200 -16.79 -12.37 24.49
C PRO A 200 -17.16 -11.71 23.16
N PRO A 201 -16.69 -12.26 22.01
CA PRO A 201 -17.08 -11.78 20.70
C PRO A 201 -18.58 -11.79 20.50
N GLY A 202 -19.09 -10.86 19.67
CA GLY A 202 -20.50 -10.83 19.28
C GLY A 202 -20.93 -12.13 18.59
N ARG A 203 -22.25 -12.41 18.58
CA ARG A 203 -22.78 -13.66 17.97
C ARG A 203 -22.36 -13.80 16.50
N TRP A 204 -22.33 -12.73 15.77
CA TRP A 204 -21.90 -12.72 14.36
C TRP A 204 -20.41 -13.01 14.20
N ASP A 205 -19.56 -12.35 14.98
CA ASP A 205 -18.12 -12.56 14.96
C ASP A 205 -17.74 -13.98 15.40
N SER A 206 -18.43 -14.47 16.46
CA SER A 206 -18.27 -15.85 16.92
C SER A 206 -18.68 -16.87 15.85
N PHE A 207 -19.78 -16.62 15.14
CA PHE A 207 -20.23 -17.47 14.02
C PHE A 207 -19.19 -17.49 12.90
N LEU A 208 -18.70 -16.32 12.45
CA LEU A 208 -17.71 -16.24 11.37
C LEU A 208 -16.40 -16.92 11.77
N GLN A 209 -15.95 -16.74 13.02
CA GLN A 209 -14.74 -17.38 13.51
C GLN A 209 -14.91 -18.89 13.62
N ALA A 210 -16.03 -19.36 14.16
CA ALA A 210 -16.33 -20.79 14.25
C ALA A 210 -16.40 -21.43 12.86
N LEU A 211 -17.02 -20.73 11.89
CA LEU A 211 -17.08 -21.19 10.50
C LEU A 211 -15.68 -21.26 9.88
N ARG A 212 -14.87 -20.20 10.05
CA ARG A 212 -13.49 -20.16 9.55
C ARG A 212 -12.65 -21.29 10.16
N GLN A 213 -12.70 -21.45 11.50
CA GLN A 213 -11.97 -22.50 12.21
C GLN A 213 -12.41 -23.92 11.81
N ALA A 214 -13.71 -24.15 11.64
CA ALA A 214 -14.22 -25.45 11.22
C ALA A 214 -13.70 -25.83 9.82
N LEU A 215 -13.64 -24.85 8.89
CA LEU A 215 -13.14 -25.06 7.54
C LEU A 215 -11.62 -25.25 7.52
N THR A 216 -10.87 -24.36 8.17
CA THR A 216 -9.40 -24.44 8.20
C THR A 216 -8.92 -25.69 8.92
N GLY A 217 -9.53 -26.06 10.04
CA GLY A 217 -9.20 -27.31 10.74
C GLY A 217 -9.45 -28.57 9.88
N ARG A 218 -10.48 -28.54 9.01
CA ARG A 218 -10.71 -29.63 8.05
C ARG A 218 -9.65 -29.66 6.96
N TYR A 219 -9.25 -28.47 6.46
CA TYR A 219 -8.17 -28.39 5.46
C TYR A 219 -6.85 -28.91 6.03
N GLU A 220 -6.53 -28.57 7.27
CA GLU A 220 -5.32 -29.05 7.96
C GLU A 220 -5.32 -30.57 8.11
N ALA A 221 -6.45 -31.16 8.52
CA ALA A 221 -6.58 -32.59 8.71
C ALA A 221 -6.33 -33.39 7.41
N VAL A 222 -6.70 -32.85 6.24
CA VAL A 222 -6.60 -33.58 4.95
C VAL A 222 -5.39 -33.16 4.13
N LEU A 223 -5.12 -31.86 4.03
CA LEU A 223 -4.04 -31.32 3.19
C LEU A 223 -2.70 -31.24 3.94
N GLY A 224 -2.74 -31.16 5.28
CA GLY A 224 -1.57 -30.97 6.14
C GLY A 224 -1.11 -29.52 6.23
N GLU A 225 -0.16 -29.27 7.14
CA GLU A 225 0.34 -27.92 7.51
C GLU A 225 0.93 -27.13 6.33
N SER A 226 1.44 -27.78 5.29
CA SER A 226 2.07 -27.09 4.15
C SER A 226 1.07 -26.53 3.14
N TYR A 227 -0.09 -27.19 2.94
CA TYR A 227 -1.04 -26.82 1.89
C TYR A 227 -2.32 -26.18 2.42
N ALA A 228 -2.72 -26.49 3.66
CA ALA A 228 -3.93 -25.94 4.26
C ALA A 228 -3.91 -24.41 4.39
N PRO A 229 -2.82 -23.77 4.87
CA PRO A 229 -2.74 -22.30 4.92
C PRO A 229 -2.82 -21.65 3.53
N VAL A 230 -2.29 -22.33 2.50
CA VAL A 230 -2.37 -21.82 1.11
C VAL A 230 -3.82 -21.84 0.62
N LEU A 231 -4.56 -22.93 0.84
CA LEU A 231 -5.99 -22.98 0.48
C LEU A 231 -6.81 -21.97 1.28
N ALA A 232 -6.54 -21.83 2.58
CA ALA A 232 -7.20 -20.83 3.44
C ALA A 232 -6.94 -19.41 2.95
N SER A 233 -5.69 -19.10 2.60
CA SER A 233 -5.29 -17.80 2.05
C SER A 233 -5.98 -17.51 0.71
N LEU A 234 -6.09 -18.51 -0.18
CA LEU A 234 -6.80 -18.38 -1.47
C LEU A 234 -8.31 -18.11 -1.29
N LEU A 235 -8.95 -18.73 -0.28
CA LEU A 235 -10.39 -18.63 -0.06
C LEU A 235 -10.78 -17.44 0.80
N PHE A 236 -10.03 -17.16 1.86
CA PHE A 236 -10.43 -16.15 2.86
C PHE A 236 -9.51 -14.93 2.87
N GLY A 237 -8.31 -15.04 2.27
CA GLY A 237 -7.26 -14.02 2.39
C GLY A 237 -6.56 -14.06 3.76
N GLY A 238 -5.52 -13.25 3.91
CA GLY A 238 -4.74 -13.24 5.16
C GLY A 238 -3.87 -14.49 5.34
N HIS A 239 -3.64 -14.89 6.59
CA HIS A 239 -2.84 -16.08 6.95
C HIS A 239 -1.41 -16.10 6.39
N TYR A 240 -0.86 -14.94 6.04
CA TYR A 240 0.48 -14.86 5.44
C TYR A 240 1.59 -15.35 6.38
N ASP A 241 1.39 -15.19 7.69
CA ASP A 241 2.33 -15.65 8.72
C ASP A 241 2.38 -17.18 8.84
N GLU A 242 1.35 -17.87 8.35
CA GLU A 242 1.21 -19.33 8.39
C GLU A 242 1.71 -19.98 7.08
N LEU A 243 2.02 -19.19 6.04
CA LEU A 243 2.47 -19.70 4.75
C LEU A 243 3.90 -20.25 4.83
N PRO A 244 4.21 -21.30 4.05
CA PRO A 244 5.57 -21.84 3.97
C PRO A 244 6.61 -20.77 3.64
N PRO A 245 7.81 -20.82 4.26
CA PRO A 245 8.88 -19.87 4.00
C PRO A 245 9.22 -19.76 2.50
N GLY A 246 9.43 -18.57 2.00
CA GLY A 246 9.77 -18.30 0.59
C GLY A 246 8.60 -18.36 -0.38
N LEU A 247 7.40 -18.82 0.04
CA LEU A 247 6.23 -18.87 -0.84
C LEU A 247 5.81 -17.46 -1.28
N LEU A 248 5.66 -16.53 -0.36
CA LEU A 248 5.33 -15.13 -0.67
C LEU A 248 6.32 -14.49 -1.63
N GLU A 249 7.61 -14.79 -1.46
CA GLU A 249 8.67 -14.27 -2.32
C GLU A 249 8.55 -14.85 -3.74
N SER A 250 8.30 -16.14 -3.88
CA SER A 250 8.11 -16.78 -5.19
C SER A 250 6.88 -16.22 -5.92
N PHE A 251 5.74 -16.04 -5.22
CA PHE A 251 4.53 -15.46 -5.78
C PHE A 251 4.69 -13.97 -6.12
N SER A 252 5.46 -13.23 -5.33
CA SER A 252 5.82 -11.84 -5.65
C SER A 252 6.70 -11.76 -6.89
N THR A 253 7.65 -12.70 -7.05
CA THR A 253 8.58 -12.74 -8.18
C THR A 253 7.87 -13.07 -9.49
N THR A 254 6.89 -13.97 -9.46
CA THR A 254 6.08 -14.32 -10.64
C THR A 254 4.92 -13.35 -10.89
N GLY A 255 4.65 -12.41 -9.97
CA GLY A 255 3.52 -11.46 -10.06
C GLY A 255 2.17 -12.07 -9.69
N LEU A 256 2.14 -13.29 -9.12
CA LEU A 256 0.93 -13.97 -8.69
C LEU A 256 0.54 -13.69 -7.24
N ILE A 257 1.23 -12.79 -6.53
CA ILE A 257 0.94 -12.47 -5.12
C ILE A 257 -0.50 -12.02 -4.90
N HIS A 258 -1.12 -11.39 -5.91
CA HIS A 258 -2.51 -10.95 -5.88
C HIS A 258 -3.51 -12.11 -5.82
N ILE A 259 -3.10 -13.33 -6.16
CA ILE A 259 -3.92 -14.56 -6.07
C ILE A 259 -3.99 -15.04 -4.63
N LEU A 260 -2.90 -14.94 -3.86
CA LEU A 260 -2.89 -15.30 -2.43
C LEU A 260 -3.73 -14.34 -1.58
N SER A 261 -3.86 -13.09 -2.00
CA SER A 261 -4.86 -12.17 -1.43
C SER A 261 -6.14 -12.29 -2.26
N VAL A 262 -7.29 -12.54 -1.64
CA VAL A 262 -8.55 -12.70 -2.37
C VAL A 262 -8.72 -11.57 -3.40
N SER A 263 -8.76 -11.93 -4.68
CA SER A 263 -8.84 -10.99 -5.79
C SER A 263 -10.27 -10.81 -6.29
N GLY A 264 -10.52 -9.71 -7.02
CA GLY A 264 -11.83 -9.49 -7.63
C GLY A 264 -12.22 -10.53 -8.68
N SER A 265 -11.25 -11.18 -9.35
CA SER A 265 -11.49 -12.29 -10.29
C SER A 265 -12.01 -13.52 -9.55
N HIS A 266 -11.48 -13.80 -8.36
CA HIS A 266 -11.93 -14.90 -7.51
C HIS A 266 -13.40 -14.73 -7.12
N VAL A 267 -13.79 -13.54 -6.66
CA VAL A 267 -15.19 -13.23 -6.34
C VAL A 267 -16.10 -13.44 -7.55
N ALA A 268 -15.68 -12.97 -8.73
CA ALA A 268 -16.45 -13.14 -9.97
C ALA A 268 -16.59 -14.62 -10.37
N LEU A 269 -15.50 -15.40 -10.25
CA LEU A 269 -15.49 -16.83 -10.55
C LEU A 269 -16.40 -17.60 -9.59
N LEU A 270 -16.27 -17.36 -8.28
CA LEU A 270 -17.11 -18.03 -7.28
C LEU A 270 -18.59 -17.65 -7.44
N LEU A 271 -18.88 -16.37 -7.73
CA LEU A 271 -20.23 -15.93 -8.04
C LEU A 271 -20.80 -16.63 -9.28
N ALA A 272 -19.98 -16.82 -10.34
CA ALA A 272 -20.41 -17.54 -11.54
C ALA A 272 -20.77 -19.00 -11.23
N VAL A 273 -19.98 -19.68 -10.36
CA VAL A 273 -20.29 -21.04 -9.89
C VAL A 273 -21.60 -21.07 -9.13
N ILE A 274 -21.81 -20.15 -8.17
CA ILE A 274 -23.08 -20.06 -7.41
C ILE A 274 -24.27 -19.80 -8.33
N GLN A 275 -24.12 -18.93 -9.33
CA GLN A 275 -25.18 -18.64 -10.29
C GLN A 275 -25.46 -19.86 -11.20
N LEU A 276 -24.42 -20.58 -11.60
CA LEU A 276 -24.58 -21.82 -12.39
C LEU A 276 -25.36 -22.88 -11.59
N MET A 277 -24.98 -23.10 -10.34
CA MET A 277 -25.67 -24.05 -9.44
C MET A 277 -27.13 -23.61 -9.19
N GLY A 278 -27.35 -22.31 -8.93
CA GLY A 278 -28.70 -21.81 -8.73
C GLY A 278 -29.60 -21.97 -9.96
N ARG A 279 -29.07 -21.78 -11.17
CA ARG A 279 -29.78 -22.06 -12.43
C ARG A 279 -30.06 -23.56 -12.62
N ALA A 280 -29.09 -24.42 -12.31
CA ALA A 280 -29.25 -25.87 -12.38
C ALA A 280 -30.34 -26.37 -11.41
N LEU A 281 -30.50 -25.71 -10.26
CA LEU A 281 -31.57 -25.96 -9.29
C LEU A 281 -32.90 -25.30 -9.66
N GLY A 282 -32.99 -24.65 -10.82
CA GLY A 282 -34.24 -24.03 -11.32
C GLY A 282 -34.64 -22.73 -10.61
N LEU A 283 -33.70 -22.05 -9.96
CA LEU A 283 -34.00 -20.79 -9.28
C LEU A 283 -34.47 -19.71 -10.28
N ARG A 284 -35.54 -19.00 -9.95
CA ARG A 284 -36.02 -17.84 -10.70
C ARG A 284 -35.04 -16.67 -10.55
N PRO A 285 -35.01 -15.70 -11.49
CA PRO A 285 -34.06 -14.56 -11.45
C PRO A 285 -34.00 -13.81 -10.12
N ARG A 286 -35.17 -13.64 -9.45
CA ARG A 286 -35.22 -12.99 -8.12
C ARG A 286 -34.55 -13.85 -7.04
N GLY A 287 -34.79 -15.16 -7.03
CA GLY A 287 -34.13 -16.08 -6.10
C GLY A 287 -32.63 -16.17 -6.35
N LEU A 288 -32.24 -16.21 -7.62
CA LEU A 288 -30.84 -16.20 -8.02
C LEU A 288 -30.10 -14.91 -7.58
N CYS A 289 -30.77 -13.77 -7.71
CA CYS A 289 -30.24 -12.48 -7.22
C CYS A 289 -30.07 -12.51 -5.69
N LEU A 290 -31.09 -12.98 -4.96
CA LEU A 290 -31.03 -13.06 -3.50
C LEU A 290 -29.85 -13.97 -3.05
N VAL A 291 -29.76 -15.17 -3.60
CA VAL A 291 -28.66 -16.11 -3.28
C VAL A 291 -27.28 -15.48 -3.63
N SER A 292 -27.18 -14.82 -4.79
CA SER A 292 -25.93 -14.14 -5.21
C SER A 292 -25.51 -13.06 -4.23
N VAL A 293 -26.45 -12.18 -3.83
CA VAL A 293 -26.15 -11.06 -2.90
C VAL A 293 -25.82 -11.59 -1.51
N SER A 294 -26.56 -12.59 -1.02
CA SER A 294 -26.29 -13.24 0.27
C SER A 294 -24.91 -13.90 0.29
N PHE A 295 -24.54 -14.60 -0.79
CA PHE A 295 -23.22 -15.19 -0.95
C PHE A 295 -22.13 -14.11 -0.93
N LEU A 296 -22.27 -13.05 -1.72
CA LEU A 296 -21.31 -11.95 -1.78
C LEU A 296 -21.09 -11.28 -0.41
N PHE A 297 -22.17 -11.10 0.35
CA PHE A 297 -22.10 -10.54 1.71
C PHE A 297 -21.35 -11.47 2.66
N LEU A 298 -21.74 -12.77 2.70
CA LEU A 298 -21.08 -13.77 3.56
C LEU A 298 -19.61 -13.94 3.19
N TYR A 299 -19.31 -14.00 1.90
CA TYR A 299 -17.93 -14.12 1.40
C TYR A 299 -17.09 -12.88 1.71
N GLY A 300 -17.70 -11.68 1.57
CA GLY A 300 -17.09 -10.42 2.01
C GLY A 300 -16.74 -10.43 3.49
N ALA A 301 -17.66 -10.90 4.34
CA ALA A 301 -17.43 -11.04 5.78
C ALA A 301 -16.34 -12.07 6.13
N LEU A 302 -16.29 -13.19 5.40
CA LEU A 302 -15.23 -14.19 5.56
C LEU A 302 -13.85 -13.70 5.10
N SER A 303 -13.78 -12.75 4.18
CA SER A 303 -12.54 -12.14 3.67
C SER A 303 -12.25 -10.74 4.24
N ASP A 304 -12.83 -10.41 5.40
CA ASP A 304 -12.68 -9.16 6.14
C ASP A 304 -12.93 -7.91 5.28
N PHE A 305 -13.85 -7.98 4.33
CA PHE A 305 -14.26 -6.90 3.41
C PHE A 305 -13.06 -6.18 2.76
N SER A 306 -12.02 -6.90 2.35
CA SER A 306 -10.89 -6.30 1.66
C SER A 306 -11.31 -5.51 0.42
N SER A 307 -10.60 -4.41 0.09
CA SER A 307 -10.97 -3.48 -1.00
C SER A 307 -11.28 -4.16 -2.34
N PRO A 308 -10.48 -5.16 -2.82
CA PRO A 308 -10.80 -5.89 -4.05
C PRO A 308 -12.10 -6.69 -3.98
N VAL A 309 -12.39 -7.29 -2.81
CA VAL A 309 -13.61 -8.09 -2.59
C VAL A 309 -14.83 -7.18 -2.56
N VAL A 310 -14.78 -6.06 -1.82
CA VAL A 310 -15.88 -5.09 -1.76
C VAL A 310 -16.23 -4.58 -3.16
N ARG A 311 -15.21 -4.15 -3.93
CA ARG A 311 -15.42 -3.71 -5.31
C ARG A 311 -16.09 -4.78 -6.17
N ALA A 312 -15.56 -6.00 -6.16
CA ALA A 312 -16.11 -7.10 -6.95
C ALA A 312 -17.50 -7.51 -6.49
N SER A 313 -17.79 -7.46 -5.19
CA SER A 313 -19.12 -7.72 -4.62
C SER A 313 -20.13 -6.67 -5.05
N LEU A 314 -19.77 -5.40 -5.05
CA LEU A 314 -20.66 -4.32 -5.55
C LEU A 314 -20.97 -4.49 -7.04
N MET A 315 -19.94 -4.79 -7.86
CA MET A 315 -20.10 -5.05 -9.28
C MET A 315 -20.92 -6.33 -9.53
N GLY A 316 -20.67 -7.39 -8.77
CA GLY A 316 -21.39 -8.66 -8.83
C GLY A 316 -22.85 -8.52 -8.43
N ALA A 317 -23.14 -7.75 -7.38
CA ALA A 317 -24.51 -7.41 -6.96
C ALA A 317 -25.24 -6.61 -8.04
N ALA A 318 -24.57 -5.62 -8.66
CA ALA A 318 -25.14 -4.88 -9.79
C ALA A 318 -25.45 -5.80 -10.99
N SER A 319 -24.56 -6.76 -11.27
CA SER A 319 -24.77 -7.79 -12.31
C SER A 319 -25.97 -8.69 -11.98
N ALA A 320 -26.08 -9.19 -10.75
CA ALA A 320 -27.19 -10.03 -10.31
C ALA A 320 -28.53 -9.25 -10.34
N LEU A 321 -28.52 -7.98 -9.96
CA LEU A 321 -29.70 -7.12 -10.00
C LEU A 321 -30.16 -6.83 -11.44
N SER A 322 -29.22 -6.64 -12.37
CA SER A 322 -29.53 -6.40 -13.78
C SER A 322 -30.38 -7.52 -14.40
N LEU A 323 -30.14 -8.78 -13.97
CA LEU A 323 -30.91 -9.95 -14.39
C LEU A 323 -32.38 -9.86 -13.94
N THR A 324 -32.64 -9.28 -12.76
CA THR A 324 -33.99 -9.14 -12.22
C THR A 324 -34.78 -8.00 -12.85
N VAL A 325 -34.06 -6.89 -13.16
CA VAL A 325 -34.67 -5.67 -13.74
C VAL A 325 -34.70 -5.74 -15.28
N ARG A 326 -34.13 -6.80 -15.87
CA ARG A 326 -34.01 -7.00 -17.33
C ARG A 326 -33.37 -5.83 -18.06
N ARG A 327 -32.32 -5.25 -17.44
CA ARG A 327 -31.50 -4.18 -18.01
C ARG A 327 -30.12 -4.72 -18.39
N GLU A 328 -29.50 -4.13 -19.41
CA GLU A 328 -28.14 -4.46 -19.78
C GLU A 328 -27.15 -4.08 -18.68
N TYR A 329 -26.24 -5.00 -18.36
CA TYR A 329 -25.14 -4.77 -17.46
C TYR A 329 -23.99 -4.07 -18.21
N LEU A 330 -23.69 -2.85 -17.81
CA LEU A 330 -22.54 -2.09 -18.35
C LEU A 330 -21.42 -2.08 -17.30
N ALA A 331 -20.38 -2.86 -17.56
CA ALA A 331 -19.25 -3.06 -16.61
C ALA A 331 -18.57 -1.74 -16.20
N GLY A 332 -18.45 -0.78 -17.13
CA GLY A 332 -17.85 0.53 -16.83
C GLY A 332 -18.68 1.37 -15.85
N HIS A 333 -20.02 1.33 -15.98
CA HIS A 333 -20.90 2.01 -15.03
C HIS A 333 -20.90 1.32 -13.66
N ALA A 334 -20.90 -0.02 -13.64
CA ALA A 334 -20.82 -0.78 -12.40
C ALA A 334 -19.52 -0.53 -11.65
N LEU A 335 -18.38 -0.47 -12.35
CA LEU A 335 -17.10 -0.11 -11.79
C LEU A 335 -17.11 1.33 -11.23
N ALA A 336 -17.61 2.30 -12.00
CA ALA A 336 -17.70 3.68 -11.56
C ALA A 336 -18.58 3.82 -10.31
N LEU A 337 -19.73 3.16 -10.27
CA LEU A 337 -20.61 3.16 -9.11
C LEU A 337 -19.95 2.53 -7.87
N ALA A 338 -19.26 1.38 -8.05
CA ALA A 338 -18.55 0.72 -6.98
C ALA A 338 -17.43 1.59 -6.41
N MET A 339 -16.61 2.19 -7.28
CA MET A 339 -15.55 3.13 -6.87
C MET A 339 -16.13 4.34 -6.14
N ALA A 340 -17.18 4.96 -6.67
CA ALA A 340 -17.81 6.11 -6.03
C ALA A 340 -18.36 5.75 -4.65
N ALA A 341 -19.06 4.63 -4.52
CA ALA A 341 -19.60 4.16 -3.23
C ALA A 341 -18.48 3.91 -2.21
N MET A 342 -17.39 3.25 -2.62
CA MET A 342 -16.24 3.00 -1.76
C MET A 342 -15.56 4.29 -1.31
N LEU A 343 -15.30 5.23 -2.22
CA LEU A 343 -14.65 6.51 -1.92
C LEU A 343 -15.55 7.44 -1.06
N ILE A 344 -16.85 7.41 -1.26
CA ILE A 344 -17.80 8.16 -0.40
C ILE A 344 -17.81 7.55 1.01
N TYR A 345 -17.77 6.22 1.13
CA TYR A 345 -17.71 5.54 2.43
C TYR A 345 -16.39 5.82 3.15
N SER A 346 -15.27 5.54 2.52
CA SER A 346 -13.91 5.79 3.05
C SER A 346 -13.05 6.54 2.03
N PRO A 347 -12.88 7.88 2.17
CA PRO A 347 -12.16 8.70 1.21
C PRO A 347 -10.66 8.39 1.17
N TYR A 348 -10.07 7.91 2.28
CA TYR A 348 -8.66 7.53 2.33
C TYR A 348 -8.32 6.29 1.49
N LEU A 349 -9.33 5.51 1.03
CA LEU A 349 -9.13 4.42 0.06
C LEU A 349 -8.45 4.89 -1.24
N VAL A 350 -8.55 6.18 -1.58
CA VAL A 350 -7.84 6.74 -2.74
C VAL A 350 -6.32 6.56 -2.63
N PHE A 351 -5.78 6.47 -1.42
CA PHE A 351 -4.37 6.22 -1.12
C PHE A 351 -4.04 4.74 -0.94
N ASP A 352 -5.05 3.88 -0.71
CA ASP A 352 -4.83 2.43 -0.55
C ASP A 352 -4.36 1.78 -1.86
N LEU A 353 -3.22 1.08 -1.78
CA LEU A 353 -2.61 0.40 -2.91
C LEU A 353 -3.52 -0.69 -3.49
N SER A 354 -4.20 -1.46 -2.63
CA SER A 354 -5.10 -2.55 -3.05
C SER A 354 -6.29 -2.01 -3.84
N PHE A 355 -6.87 -0.88 -3.39
CA PHE A 355 -7.92 -0.18 -4.12
C PHE A 355 -7.42 0.30 -5.49
N ARG A 356 -6.27 1.00 -5.54
CA ARG A 356 -5.70 1.54 -6.79
C ARG A 356 -5.40 0.44 -7.80
N LEU A 357 -4.73 -0.64 -7.37
CA LEU A 357 -4.38 -1.77 -8.25
C LEU A 357 -5.63 -2.48 -8.76
N SER A 358 -6.60 -2.75 -7.87
CA SER A 358 -7.84 -3.45 -8.21
C SER A 358 -8.71 -2.65 -9.18
N CYS A 359 -8.91 -1.35 -8.92
CA CYS A 359 -9.68 -0.47 -9.79
C CYS A 359 -8.98 -0.20 -11.12
N GLY A 360 -7.65 0.02 -11.08
CA GLY A 360 -6.83 0.21 -12.27
C GLY A 360 -6.84 -1.01 -13.20
N ALA A 361 -6.67 -2.22 -12.66
CA ALA A 361 -6.75 -3.45 -13.44
C ALA A 361 -8.13 -3.63 -14.09
N SER A 362 -9.21 -3.42 -13.33
CA SER A 362 -10.58 -3.54 -13.85
C SER A 362 -10.88 -2.50 -14.93
N ALA A 363 -10.48 -1.25 -14.71
CA ALA A 363 -10.58 -0.19 -15.73
C ALA A 363 -9.77 -0.54 -16.98
N GLY A 364 -8.55 -1.05 -16.80
CA GLY A 364 -7.68 -1.49 -17.89
C GLY A 364 -8.34 -2.57 -18.75
N ILE A 365 -8.93 -3.60 -18.13
CA ILE A 365 -9.66 -4.65 -18.83
C ILE A 365 -10.85 -4.07 -19.60
N ILE A 366 -11.70 -3.27 -18.95
CA ILE A 366 -12.90 -2.69 -19.56
C ILE A 366 -12.55 -1.80 -20.76
N LEU A 367 -11.49 -1.00 -20.66
CA LEU A 367 -11.11 -0.04 -21.68
C LEU A 367 -10.31 -0.65 -22.84
N PHE A 368 -9.40 -1.58 -22.53
CA PHE A 368 -8.38 -2.04 -23.48
C PHE A 368 -8.57 -3.49 -23.96
N GLN A 369 -9.48 -4.28 -23.37
CA GLN A 369 -9.68 -5.68 -23.78
C GLN A 369 -9.90 -5.84 -25.29
N ARG A 370 -10.79 -5.02 -25.90
CA ARG A 370 -11.10 -5.12 -27.32
C ARG A 370 -9.89 -4.79 -28.22
N PRO A 371 -9.21 -3.63 -28.09
CA PRO A 371 -8.05 -3.32 -28.93
C PRO A 371 -6.87 -4.27 -28.68
N VAL A 372 -6.63 -4.72 -27.46
CA VAL A 372 -5.54 -5.67 -27.13
C VAL A 372 -5.84 -7.06 -27.70
N SER A 373 -7.10 -7.51 -27.69
CA SER A 373 -7.48 -8.81 -28.28
C SER A 373 -7.15 -8.89 -29.77
N ALA A 374 -7.18 -7.76 -30.49
CA ALA A 374 -6.79 -7.71 -31.90
C ALA A 374 -5.30 -8.03 -32.12
N TRP A 375 -4.43 -7.73 -31.15
CA TRP A 375 -2.99 -8.06 -31.24
C TRP A 375 -2.73 -9.57 -31.21
N PHE A 376 -3.61 -10.31 -30.57
CA PHE A 376 -3.51 -11.76 -30.38
C PHE A 376 -4.47 -12.56 -31.25
N SER A 377 -5.02 -11.95 -32.33
CA SER A 377 -6.04 -12.57 -33.18
C SER A 377 -5.61 -13.87 -33.85
N ALA A 378 -4.30 -14.08 -34.05
CA ALA A 378 -3.74 -15.30 -34.63
C ALA A 378 -3.63 -16.47 -33.65
N LEU A 379 -3.82 -16.24 -32.34
CA LEU A 379 -3.69 -17.28 -31.31
C LEU A 379 -5.02 -18.02 -31.09
N PRO A 380 -4.97 -19.27 -30.62
CA PRO A 380 -6.16 -19.99 -30.15
C PRO A 380 -6.93 -19.18 -29.11
N ALA A 381 -8.27 -19.28 -29.10
CA ALA A 381 -9.15 -18.44 -28.29
C ALA A 381 -8.76 -18.41 -26.80
N PHE A 382 -8.43 -19.56 -26.20
CA PHE A 382 -8.00 -19.64 -24.82
C PHE A 382 -6.75 -18.77 -24.53
N LEU A 383 -5.69 -18.94 -25.31
CA LEU A 383 -4.45 -18.17 -25.14
C LEU A 383 -4.66 -16.68 -25.41
N ARG A 384 -5.41 -16.36 -26.47
CA ARG A 384 -5.78 -14.99 -26.82
C ARG A 384 -6.49 -14.30 -25.66
N ASP A 385 -7.50 -14.94 -25.08
CA ASP A 385 -8.33 -14.36 -24.03
C ASP A 385 -7.54 -14.18 -22.72
N CYS A 386 -6.73 -15.16 -22.32
CA CYS A 386 -5.84 -15.06 -21.18
C CYS A 386 -4.82 -13.91 -21.35
N LEU A 387 -4.11 -13.86 -22.48
CA LEU A 387 -3.13 -12.80 -22.73
C LEU A 387 -3.79 -11.43 -22.82
N THR A 388 -4.95 -11.34 -23.44
CA THR A 388 -5.71 -10.09 -23.58
C THR A 388 -6.06 -9.51 -22.21
N VAL A 389 -6.60 -10.33 -21.30
CA VAL A 389 -6.98 -9.88 -19.96
C VAL A 389 -5.74 -9.46 -19.16
N CYS A 390 -4.67 -10.26 -19.20
CA CYS A 390 -3.43 -9.95 -18.48
C CYS A 390 -2.80 -8.64 -18.96
N VAL A 391 -2.64 -8.47 -20.27
CA VAL A 391 -2.04 -7.25 -20.85
C VAL A 391 -2.93 -6.03 -20.63
N ALA A 392 -4.24 -6.14 -20.87
CA ALA A 392 -5.17 -5.05 -20.66
C ALA A 392 -5.20 -4.55 -19.21
N ALA A 393 -5.15 -5.47 -18.24
CA ALA A 393 -5.06 -5.13 -16.82
C ALA A 393 -3.77 -4.38 -16.49
N GLN A 394 -2.63 -4.84 -17.05
CA GLN A 394 -1.31 -4.27 -16.74
C GLN A 394 -1.11 -2.86 -17.31
N ILE A 395 -1.75 -2.48 -18.41
CA ILE A 395 -1.58 -1.17 -19.07
C ILE A 395 -1.72 0.00 -18.07
N LEU A 396 -2.73 -0.04 -17.20
CA LEU A 396 -2.94 1.02 -16.21
C LEU A 396 -2.18 0.78 -14.88
N VAL A 397 -1.81 -0.45 -14.61
CA VAL A 397 -1.26 -0.86 -13.30
C VAL A 397 0.27 -0.78 -13.24
N VAL A 398 0.96 -0.88 -14.39
CA VAL A 398 2.44 -0.89 -14.44
C VAL A 398 3.09 0.26 -13.67
N PRO A 399 2.71 1.55 -13.83
CA PRO A 399 3.34 2.62 -13.05
C PRO A 399 3.12 2.47 -11.54
N LEU A 400 1.94 1.98 -11.13
CA LEU A 400 1.63 1.72 -9.72
C LEU A 400 2.47 0.57 -9.14
N LEU A 401 2.72 -0.48 -9.94
CA LEU A 401 3.59 -1.59 -9.53
C LEU A 401 5.02 -1.11 -9.30
N PHE A 402 5.57 -0.30 -10.21
CA PHE A 402 6.90 0.28 -10.01
C PHE A 402 6.95 1.22 -8.81
N SER A 403 5.92 2.03 -8.59
CA SER A 403 5.87 2.92 -7.42
C SER A 403 5.81 2.17 -6.09
N ALA A 404 5.16 0.99 -6.06
CA ALA A 404 4.94 0.25 -4.83
C ALA A 404 6.00 -0.83 -4.56
N PHE A 405 6.46 -1.52 -5.61
CA PHE A 405 7.32 -2.70 -5.49
C PHE A 405 8.71 -2.51 -6.08
N PHE A 406 8.96 -1.38 -6.75
CA PHE A 406 10.23 -1.06 -7.42
C PHE A 406 10.70 -2.13 -8.41
N SER A 407 9.79 -2.97 -8.87
CA SER A 407 10.08 -4.09 -9.74
C SER A 407 8.88 -4.49 -10.58
N PHE A 408 9.16 -5.17 -11.69
CA PHE A 408 8.16 -5.75 -12.57
C PHE A 408 8.44 -7.24 -12.78
N PRO A 409 7.43 -8.12 -12.58
CA PRO A 409 7.58 -9.56 -12.79
C PRO A 409 7.57 -9.89 -14.30
N VAL A 410 8.73 -10.22 -14.85
CA VAL A 410 8.92 -10.43 -16.30
C VAL A 410 8.08 -11.61 -16.81
N TYR A 411 8.05 -12.70 -16.04
CA TYR A 411 7.33 -13.92 -16.41
C TYR A 411 5.87 -13.93 -15.93
N SER A 412 5.31 -12.78 -15.54
CA SER A 412 3.92 -12.73 -15.04
C SER A 412 2.89 -13.26 -16.05
N LEU A 413 3.08 -13.01 -17.35
CA LEU A 413 2.20 -13.53 -18.39
C LEU A 413 2.24 -15.06 -18.44
N VAL A 414 3.45 -15.66 -18.36
CA VAL A 414 3.64 -17.11 -18.36
C VAL A 414 3.03 -17.72 -17.11
N ALA A 415 3.28 -17.13 -15.96
CA ALA A 415 2.75 -17.59 -14.67
C ALA A 415 1.20 -17.52 -14.64
N ASN A 416 0.60 -16.46 -15.19
CA ASN A 416 -0.86 -16.34 -15.28
C ASN A 416 -1.48 -17.35 -16.25
N ILE A 417 -0.77 -17.81 -17.29
CA ILE A 417 -1.29 -18.83 -18.20
C ILE A 417 -1.15 -20.24 -17.62
N LEU A 418 -0.04 -20.54 -16.94
CA LEU A 418 0.29 -21.89 -16.51
C LEU A 418 -0.15 -22.20 -15.08
N VAL A 419 -0.01 -21.24 -14.16
CA VAL A 419 -0.22 -21.47 -12.73
C VAL A 419 -1.59 -20.97 -12.27
N ALA A 420 -2.01 -19.78 -12.70
CA ALA A 420 -3.25 -19.18 -12.23
C ALA A 420 -4.49 -20.07 -12.49
N PRO A 421 -4.70 -20.72 -13.66
CA PRO A 421 -5.87 -21.58 -13.87
C PRO A 421 -5.93 -22.77 -12.93
N ALA A 422 -4.76 -23.33 -12.54
CA ALA A 422 -4.71 -24.41 -11.56
C ALA A 422 -5.12 -23.93 -10.16
N LEU A 423 -4.67 -22.71 -9.76
CA LEU A 423 -5.06 -22.10 -8.49
C LEU A 423 -6.54 -21.70 -8.48
N ASP A 424 -7.07 -21.20 -9.59
CA ASP A 424 -8.50 -20.89 -9.74
C ASP A 424 -9.35 -22.16 -9.58
N LEU A 425 -8.92 -23.27 -10.16
CA LEU A 425 -9.59 -24.56 -10.00
C LEU A 425 -9.50 -25.09 -8.55
N VAL A 426 -8.33 -24.97 -7.91
CA VAL A 426 -8.13 -25.27 -6.48
C VAL A 426 -9.11 -24.48 -5.63
N MET A 427 -9.28 -23.21 -5.91
CA MET A 427 -10.18 -22.32 -5.16
C MET A 427 -11.66 -22.71 -5.37
N VAL A 428 -12.09 -23.01 -6.59
CA VAL A 428 -13.45 -23.49 -6.87
C VAL A 428 -13.73 -24.81 -6.16
N LEU A 429 -12.82 -25.77 -6.27
CA LEU A 429 -12.93 -27.06 -5.58
C LEU A 429 -12.92 -26.90 -4.05
N GLY A 430 -12.09 -25.97 -3.52
CA GLY A 430 -12.06 -25.61 -2.11
C GLY A 430 -13.39 -25.05 -1.62
N LEU A 431 -14.01 -24.13 -2.39
CA LEU A 431 -15.36 -23.64 -2.08
C LEU A 431 -16.40 -24.75 -2.11
N LEU A 432 -16.36 -25.60 -3.13
CA LEU A 432 -17.27 -26.76 -3.25
C LEU A 432 -17.07 -27.76 -2.12
N ALA A 433 -15.84 -27.94 -1.63
CA ALA A 433 -15.56 -28.77 -0.46
C ALA A 433 -16.02 -28.14 0.85
N SER A 434 -16.12 -26.81 0.94
CA SER A 434 -16.49 -26.10 2.16
C SER A 434 -17.88 -26.46 2.66
N VAL A 435 -18.87 -26.63 1.77
CA VAL A 435 -20.25 -26.99 2.15
C VAL A 435 -20.32 -28.43 2.68
N PRO A 436 -19.80 -29.48 1.99
CA PRO A 436 -19.74 -30.81 2.54
C PRO A 436 -18.91 -30.90 3.83
N SER A 437 -17.85 -30.07 4.00
CA SER A 437 -17.03 -30.05 5.21
C SER A 437 -17.84 -29.76 6.47
N LEU A 438 -18.91 -28.99 6.34
CA LEU A 438 -19.80 -28.62 7.45
C LEU A 438 -20.91 -29.68 7.71
N LEU A 439 -21.31 -30.44 6.68
CA LEU A 439 -22.46 -31.35 6.73
C LEU A 439 -22.05 -32.82 6.73
N TRP A 440 -21.06 -33.18 5.94
CA TRP A 440 -20.64 -34.55 5.68
C TRP A 440 -19.12 -34.62 5.38
N GLY A 441 -18.34 -34.85 6.42
CA GLY A 441 -16.88 -34.81 6.37
C GLY A 441 -16.25 -35.68 5.28
N SER A 442 -16.70 -36.95 5.11
CA SER A 442 -16.11 -37.87 4.14
C SER A 442 -16.26 -37.44 2.68
N GLY A 443 -17.34 -36.71 2.33
CA GLY A 443 -17.53 -36.17 1.00
C GLY A 443 -16.57 -35.00 0.71
N ALA A 444 -16.29 -34.17 1.72
CA ALA A 444 -15.31 -33.10 1.62
C ALA A 444 -13.87 -33.65 1.44
N ASP A 445 -13.54 -34.70 2.15
CA ASP A 445 -12.20 -35.31 2.10
C ASP A 445 -11.82 -35.78 0.70
N LEU A 446 -12.76 -36.36 -0.04
CA LEU A 446 -12.53 -36.81 -1.41
C LEU A 446 -12.16 -35.62 -2.32
N ILE A 447 -12.88 -34.49 -2.18
CA ILE A 447 -12.59 -33.29 -2.98
C ILE A 447 -11.24 -32.70 -2.55
N LEU A 448 -10.99 -32.55 -1.25
CA LEU A 448 -9.74 -32.02 -0.72
C LEU A 448 -8.53 -32.90 -1.11
N TRP A 449 -8.69 -34.23 -1.14
CA TRP A 449 -7.66 -35.16 -1.59
C TRP A 449 -7.30 -34.91 -3.07
N GLY A 450 -8.30 -34.62 -3.91
CA GLY A 450 -8.11 -34.27 -5.30
C GLY A 450 -7.42 -32.88 -5.48
N ILE A 451 -7.61 -31.94 -4.56
CA ILE A 451 -6.96 -30.62 -4.58
C ILE A 451 -5.45 -30.74 -4.33
N LYS A 452 -5.01 -31.65 -3.47
CA LYS A 452 -3.60 -31.75 -3.02
C LYS A 452 -2.59 -31.86 -4.16
N PRO A 453 -2.71 -32.81 -5.14
CA PRO A 453 -1.76 -32.88 -6.25
C PRO A 453 -1.81 -31.67 -7.17
N LEU A 454 -2.98 -31.09 -7.37
CA LEU A 454 -3.15 -29.90 -8.20
C LEU A 454 -2.47 -28.69 -7.57
N LEU A 455 -2.65 -28.51 -6.26
CA LEU A 455 -1.99 -27.43 -5.49
C LEU A 455 -0.46 -27.64 -5.48
N ALA A 456 0.01 -28.87 -5.25
CA ALA A 456 1.43 -29.20 -5.31
C ALA A 456 2.05 -28.87 -6.68
N LEU A 457 1.34 -29.18 -7.77
CA LEU A 457 1.78 -28.88 -9.14
C LEU A 457 1.85 -27.36 -9.36
N ALA A 458 0.80 -26.63 -8.95
CA ALA A 458 0.76 -25.17 -9.08
C ALA A 458 1.90 -24.48 -8.30
N LEU A 459 2.14 -24.90 -7.04
CA LEU A 459 3.22 -24.32 -6.21
C LEU A 459 4.60 -24.64 -6.77
N LYS A 460 4.85 -25.88 -7.22
CA LYS A 460 6.12 -26.27 -7.85
C LYS A 460 6.33 -25.51 -9.18
N GLY A 461 5.29 -25.39 -10.00
CA GLY A 461 5.33 -24.61 -11.24
C GLY A 461 5.64 -23.14 -10.99
N ASN A 462 5.01 -22.54 -9.96
CA ASN A 462 5.30 -21.18 -9.57
C ASN A 462 6.76 -21.02 -9.09
N ALA A 463 7.24 -21.92 -8.25
CA ALA A 463 8.62 -21.88 -7.75
C ALA A 463 9.64 -22.05 -8.89
N PHE A 464 9.36 -22.92 -9.87
CA PHE A 464 10.19 -23.07 -11.06
C PHE A 464 10.26 -21.79 -11.88
N ILE A 465 9.12 -21.15 -12.17
CA ILE A 465 9.09 -19.88 -12.93
C ILE A 465 9.80 -18.76 -12.15
N ALA A 466 9.64 -18.71 -10.83
CA ALA A 466 10.32 -17.74 -9.96
C ALA A 466 11.85 -17.89 -9.98
N ALA A 467 12.34 -19.12 -10.13
CA ALA A 467 13.78 -19.43 -10.17
C ALA A 467 14.43 -19.16 -11.54
N LEU A 468 13.67 -18.84 -12.59
CA LEU A 468 14.22 -18.51 -13.90
C LEU A 468 15.06 -17.23 -13.85
N PRO A 469 16.19 -17.17 -14.59
CA PRO A 469 17.04 -15.98 -14.61
C PRO A 469 16.27 -14.78 -15.17
N GLY A 470 16.46 -13.61 -14.55
CA GLY A 470 15.74 -12.38 -14.96
C GLY A 470 14.24 -12.39 -14.67
N SER A 471 13.76 -13.23 -13.74
CA SER A 471 12.35 -13.33 -13.36
C SER A 471 11.75 -12.00 -12.87
N ARG A 472 12.59 -11.10 -12.37
CA ARG A 472 12.19 -9.78 -11.88
C ARG A 472 13.06 -8.70 -12.51
N PHE A 473 12.41 -7.75 -13.17
CA PHE A 473 13.07 -6.51 -13.62
C PHE A 473 12.99 -5.48 -12.50
N TRP A 474 14.14 -5.03 -12.04
CA TRP A 474 14.24 -4.02 -11.00
C TRP A 474 14.32 -2.62 -11.61
N GLY A 475 13.57 -1.67 -11.06
CA GLY A 475 13.61 -0.25 -11.42
C GLY A 475 13.30 0.58 -10.19
N GLY A 476 13.82 1.80 -10.11
CA GLY A 476 13.50 2.72 -9.02
C GLY A 476 12.05 3.22 -9.09
N GLN A 477 11.67 4.06 -8.15
CA GLN A 477 10.38 4.74 -8.17
C GLN A 477 10.31 5.65 -9.40
N PRO A 478 9.26 5.52 -10.24
CA PRO A 478 9.13 6.36 -11.42
C PRO A 478 8.80 7.80 -11.00
N SER A 479 9.49 8.77 -11.59
CA SER A 479 9.14 10.17 -11.39
C SER A 479 7.72 10.47 -11.90
N ALA A 480 7.08 11.52 -11.38
CA ALA A 480 5.76 11.96 -11.84
C ALA A 480 5.73 12.20 -13.37
N LEU A 481 6.83 12.71 -13.93
CA LEU A 481 6.97 12.89 -15.38
C LEU A 481 7.01 11.56 -16.14
N ALA A 482 7.67 10.53 -15.58
CA ALA A 482 7.70 9.20 -16.19
C ALA A 482 6.32 8.54 -16.17
N VAL A 483 5.58 8.68 -15.07
CA VAL A 483 4.18 8.22 -14.95
C VAL A 483 3.29 8.94 -15.97
N LEU A 484 3.41 10.26 -16.06
CA LEU A 484 2.67 11.05 -17.05
C LEU A 484 3.01 10.64 -18.47
N ALA A 485 4.30 10.46 -18.78
CA ALA A 485 4.76 10.01 -20.11
C ALA A 485 4.17 8.63 -20.45
N TRP A 486 4.13 7.69 -19.49
CA TRP A 486 3.50 6.38 -19.68
C TRP A 486 2.04 6.50 -20.09
N TYR A 487 1.22 7.27 -19.36
CA TYR A 487 -0.20 7.44 -19.69
C TYR A 487 -0.40 8.21 -20.99
N LEU A 488 0.50 9.13 -21.36
CA LEU A 488 0.50 9.79 -22.68
C LEU A 488 0.81 8.79 -23.81
N VAL A 489 1.76 7.85 -23.61
CA VAL A 489 2.04 6.77 -24.56
C VAL A 489 0.82 5.88 -24.75
N VAL A 490 0.17 5.49 -23.65
CA VAL A 490 -1.08 4.71 -23.70
C VAL A 490 -2.16 5.47 -24.48
N ALA A 491 -2.37 6.74 -24.15
CA ALA A 491 -3.35 7.57 -24.85
C ALA A 491 -3.01 7.75 -26.35
N PHE A 492 -1.74 7.91 -26.69
CA PHE A 492 -1.26 7.99 -28.08
C PHE A 492 -1.55 6.69 -28.85
N GLY A 493 -1.31 5.55 -28.22
CA GLY A 493 -1.57 4.23 -28.80
C GLY A 493 -3.04 3.96 -29.08
N PHE A 494 -3.88 4.23 -28.08
CA PHE A 494 -5.30 3.83 -28.09
C PHE A 494 -6.29 4.92 -28.51
N CYS A 495 -5.87 6.20 -28.59
CA CYS A 495 -6.73 7.33 -28.98
C CYS A 495 -6.25 8.02 -30.25
N PRO A 496 -6.50 7.46 -31.45
CA PRO A 496 -5.98 8.01 -32.73
C PRO A 496 -6.38 9.46 -32.97
N ALA A 497 -7.58 9.86 -32.54
CA ALA A 497 -8.08 11.23 -32.72
C ALA A 497 -7.23 12.30 -32.04
N PHE A 498 -6.47 11.95 -31.00
CA PHE A 498 -5.66 12.88 -30.20
C PHE A 498 -4.16 12.78 -30.47
N ARG A 499 -3.70 11.86 -31.34
CA ARG A 499 -2.27 11.61 -31.59
C ARG A 499 -1.47 12.87 -31.91
N ARG A 500 -2.03 13.78 -32.75
CA ARG A 500 -1.34 15.02 -33.11
C ARG A 500 -1.13 15.97 -31.92
N ARG A 501 -2.01 15.90 -30.89
CA ARG A 501 -1.93 16.76 -29.68
C ARG A 501 -1.09 16.12 -28.58
N ILE A 502 -1.09 14.79 -28.47
CA ILE A 502 -0.37 14.03 -27.43
C ILE A 502 1.12 13.95 -27.76
N GLY A 503 1.50 13.82 -29.03
CA GLY A 503 2.90 13.69 -29.45
C GLY A 503 3.83 14.79 -28.92
N PRO A 504 3.50 16.08 -29.08
CA PRO A 504 4.30 17.18 -28.50
C PRO A 504 4.39 17.12 -26.98
N GLY A 505 3.30 16.78 -26.28
CA GLY A 505 3.28 16.61 -24.83
C GLY A 505 4.19 15.48 -24.35
N LEU A 506 4.19 14.34 -25.04
CA LEU A 506 5.07 13.23 -24.77
C LEU A 506 6.54 13.61 -24.97
N ALA A 507 6.87 14.28 -26.10
CA ALA A 507 8.22 14.76 -26.37
C ALA A 507 8.70 15.74 -25.27
N LEU A 508 7.83 16.65 -24.85
CA LEU A 508 8.13 17.59 -23.75
C LEU A 508 8.37 16.86 -22.42
N CYS A 509 7.55 15.87 -22.06
CA CYS A 509 7.74 15.09 -20.84
C CYS A 509 9.06 14.31 -20.88
N LEU A 510 9.41 13.69 -22.00
CA LEU A 510 10.68 12.96 -22.15
C LEU A 510 11.89 13.90 -22.09
N ALA A 511 11.81 15.05 -22.75
CA ALA A 511 12.85 16.08 -22.69
C ALA A 511 13.00 16.61 -21.24
N ALA A 512 11.89 16.95 -20.58
CA ALA A 512 11.92 17.41 -19.20
C ALA A 512 12.51 16.34 -18.25
N ALA A 513 12.13 15.08 -18.42
CA ALA A 513 12.68 13.98 -17.61
C ALA A 513 14.19 13.80 -17.84
N TRP A 514 14.67 14.07 -19.05
CA TRP A 514 16.09 14.04 -19.36
C TRP A 514 16.85 15.23 -18.72
N PHE A 515 16.33 16.45 -18.89
CA PHE A 515 16.97 17.66 -18.36
C PHE A 515 16.91 17.80 -16.84
N LEU A 516 15.92 17.16 -16.20
CA LEU A 516 15.72 17.21 -14.76
C LEU A 516 16.43 16.08 -13.99
N ARG A 517 17.33 15.33 -14.63
CA ARG A 517 18.14 14.33 -13.94
C ARG A 517 19.24 15.02 -13.13
N PRO A 518 19.36 14.69 -11.83
CA PRO A 518 20.53 15.11 -11.06
C PRO A 518 21.80 14.48 -11.63
N SER A 519 22.90 15.20 -11.57
CA SER A 519 24.21 14.77 -12.07
C SER A 519 25.17 14.54 -10.90
N GLY A 520 25.89 13.44 -10.92
CA GLY A 520 26.90 13.10 -9.92
C GLY A 520 26.35 12.24 -8.76
N PRO A 521 27.22 11.93 -7.79
CA PRO A 521 26.86 11.15 -6.63
C PRO A 521 25.87 11.90 -5.73
N GLU A 522 24.99 11.14 -5.09
CA GLU A 522 23.96 11.64 -4.17
C GLU A 522 24.23 11.08 -2.78
N VAL A 523 24.10 11.88 -1.75
CA VAL A 523 24.17 11.44 -0.35
C VAL A 523 22.75 11.36 0.19
N LEU A 524 22.40 10.23 0.76
CA LEU A 524 21.09 9.94 1.31
C LEU A 524 21.21 9.60 2.79
N VAL A 525 20.52 10.34 3.63
CA VAL A 525 20.41 10.08 5.07
C VAL A 525 18.99 9.67 5.37
N LEU A 526 18.80 8.47 5.93
CA LEU A 526 17.48 7.89 6.15
C LEU A 526 16.95 8.17 7.55
N ASP A 527 15.65 8.41 7.64
CA ASP A 527 14.92 8.34 8.91
C ASP A 527 14.72 6.85 9.26
N ALA A 528 15.64 6.30 10.01
CA ALA A 528 15.60 4.92 10.49
C ALA A 528 15.27 4.82 12.00
N GLY A 529 14.65 5.86 12.55
CA GLY A 529 14.25 5.94 13.95
C GLY A 529 15.45 6.06 14.87
N ARG A 530 15.84 4.97 15.53
CA ARG A 530 17.01 4.94 16.44
C ARG A 530 18.30 4.52 15.74
N ASP A 531 18.20 3.92 14.59
CA ASP A 531 19.34 3.54 13.77
C ASP A 531 19.84 4.75 12.96
N GLN A 532 21.14 4.79 12.71
CA GLN A 532 21.76 5.82 11.88
C GLN A 532 22.14 5.19 10.54
N VAL A 533 21.57 5.68 9.46
CA VAL A 533 21.81 5.11 8.12
C VAL A 533 22.12 6.22 7.14
N THR A 534 23.29 6.15 6.55
CA THR A 534 23.73 7.02 5.46
C THR A 534 24.12 6.17 4.26
N ALA A 535 23.70 6.56 3.09
CA ALA A 535 24.08 5.93 1.83
C ALA A 535 24.62 6.97 0.85
N VAL A 536 25.65 6.60 0.11
CA VAL A 536 26.13 7.36 -1.05
C VAL A 536 25.77 6.61 -2.31
N ILE A 537 24.94 7.22 -3.15
CA ILE A 537 24.43 6.64 -4.39
C ILE A 537 25.26 7.19 -5.55
N TYR A 538 25.84 6.32 -6.34
CA TYR A 538 26.61 6.69 -7.52
C TYR A 538 25.76 6.77 -8.79
N GLU A 539 26.32 7.31 -9.87
CA GLU A 539 25.61 7.48 -11.16
C GLU A 539 25.15 6.14 -11.77
N ASP A 540 25.88 5.05 -11.52
CA ASP A 540 25.55 3.69 -11.95
C ASP A 540 24.45 3.03 -11.07
N LYS A 541 23.87 3.79 -10.13
CA LYS A 541 22.88 3.34 -9.17
C LYS A 541 23.38 2.23 -8.23
N SER A 542 24.68 2.09 -8.07
CA SER A 542 25.26 1.37 -6.93
C SER A 542 25.36 2.28 -5.70
N ALA A 543 25.50 1.72 -4.51
CA ALA A 543 25.62 2.52 -3.31
C ALA A 543 26.63 1.94 -2.30
N ASP A 544 27.18 2.84 -1.51
CA ASP A 544 27.89 2.54 -0.27
C ASP A 544 26.97 2.86 0.91
N ILE A 545 26.94 1.98 1.90
CA ILE A 545 26.08 2.13 3.08
C ILE A 545 26.93 2.11 4.36
N TRP A 546 26.65 3.07 5.22
CA TRP A 546 27.10 3.10 6.62
C TRP A 546 25.86 2.97 7.51
N TYR A 547 25.82 1.89 8.26
CA TYR A 547 24.70 1.55 9.12
C TYR A 547 25.20 1.36 10.55
N ASN A 548 24.79 2.23 11.46
CA ASN A 548 25.04 2.08 12.89
C ASN A 548 23.75 1.65 13.58
N LYS A 549 23.71 0.39 14.02
CA LYS A 549 22.54 -0.25 14.63
C LYS A 549 22.45 0.05 16.12
N SER A 550 21.31 0.58 16.51
CA SER A 550 20.99 0.80 17.92
C SER A 550 20.48 -0.49 18.58
N ARG A 551 20.93 -0.78 19.80
CA ARG A 551 20.46 -1.91 20.62
C ARG A 551 18.93 -1.94 20.80
N PHE A 552 18.28 -0.78 20.78
CA PHE A 552 16.84 -0.63 21.03
C PHE A 552 16.00 -0.50 19.76
N ALA A 553 16.62 -0.67 18.60
CA ALA A 553 15.91 -0.61 17.32
C ALA A 553 15.30 -1.98 16.95
N ASN A 554 14.29 -1.94 16.06
CA ASN A 554 13.70 -3.18 15.54
C ASN A 554 14.78 -4.01 14.82
N PRO A 555 14.92 -5.32 15.10
CA PRO A 555 15.85 -6.19 14.38
C PRO A 555 15.69 -6.11 12.85
N ASP A 556 14.47 -6.02 12.35
CA ASP A 556 14.14 -6.03 10.91
C ASP A 556 14.17 -4.64 10.24
N GLN A 557 14.71 -3.62 10.93
CA GLN A 557 14.74 -2.24 10.44
C GLN A 557 15.37 -2.11 9.05
N ALA A 558 16.44 -2.86 8.78
CA ALA A 558 17.09 -2.88 7.48
C ALA A 558 16.15 -3.35 6.34
N ALA A 559 15.33 -4.36 6.59
CA ALA A 559 14.37 -4.87 5.61
C ALA A 559 13.15 -3.95 5.44
N VAL A 560 12.66 -3.38 6.56
CA VAL A 560 11.40 -2.63 6.59
C VAL A 560 11.58 -1.17 6.16
N VAL A 561 12.73 -0.55 6.45
CA VAL A 561 12.97 0.88 6.21
C VAL A 561 14.05 1.10 5.16
N VAL A 562 15.24 0.52 5.36
CA VAL A 562 16.41 0.84 4.51
C VAL A 562 16.24 0.27 3.10
N THR A 563 15.81 -0.97 3.00
CA THR A 563 15.63 -1.64 1.71
C THR A 563 14.62 -0.92 0.80
N PRO A 564 13.39 -0.59 1.25
CA PRO A 564 12.45 0.15 0.40
C PRO A 564 12.97 1.54 0.00
N ALA A 565 13.55 2.28 0.94
CA ALA A 565 14.06 3.63 0.68
C ALA A 565 15.18 3.65 -0.37
N LEU A 566 16.11 2.71 -0.31
CA LEU A 566 17.18 2.59 -1.31
C LEU A 566 16.66 2.11 -2.67
N ARG A 567 15.75 1.14 -2.67
CA ARG A 567 15.12 0.65 -3.90
C ARG A 567 14.29 1.73 -4.60
N ALA A 568 13.65 2.60 -3.87
CA ALA A 568 12.94 3.76 -4.43
C ALA A 568 13.89 4.64 -5.24
N GLN A 569 15.12 4.83 -4.78
CA GLN A 569 16.16 5.58 -5.51
C GLN A 569 16.81 4.78 -6.66
N GLY A 570 16.37 3.54 -6.87
CA GLY A 570 16.91 2.67 -7.93
C GLY A 570 18.21 1.95 -7.56
N VAL A 571 18.54 1.86 -6.27
CA VAL A 571 19.71 1.14 -5.78
C VAL A 571 19.34 -0.34 -5.60
N PHE A 572 20.08 -1.21 -6.29
CA PHE A 572 19.94 -2.68 -6.20
C PHE A 572 21.28 -3.37 -5.95
N ARG A 573 22.39 -2.62 -6.08
CA ARG A 573 23.76 -3.12 -5.92
C ARG A 573 24.47 -2.31 -4.87
N LEU A 574 25.20 -2.99 -3.98
CA LEU A 574 26.03 -2.36 -2.96
C LEU A 574 27.50 -2.60 -3.29
N ARG A 575 28.30 -1.52 -3.27
CA ARG A 575 29.76 -1.58 -3.41
C ARG A 575 30.40 -1.89 -2.07
N GLN A 576 30.06 -1.08 -1.06
CA GLN A 576 30.52 -1.26 0.31
C GLN A 576 29.32 -1.22 1.27
N CYS A 577 29.38 -2.04 2.30
CA CYS A 577 28.37 -2.05 3.35
C CYS A 577 29.06 -2.24 4.70
N ARG A 578 29.11 -1.16 5.47
CA ARG A 578 29.64 -1.19 6.83
C ARG A 578 28.47 -1.14 7.81
N VAL A 579 28.36 -2.17 8.63
CA VAL A 579 27.34 -2.28 9.67
C VAL A 579 28.05 -2.39 11.01
N ASP A 580 27.81 -1.43 11.88
CA ASP A 580 28.34 -1.37 13.24
C ASP A 580 27.18 -1.46 14.25
N GLY A 581 27.46 -1.82 15.51
CA GLY A 581 26.48 -1.86 16.60
C GLY A 581 25.90 -3.24 16.90
N ASP A 582 24.88 -3.26 17.76
CA ASP A 582 24.27 -4.50 18.28
C ASP A 582 23.45 -5.22 17.19
N GLY A 583 23.75 -6.50 16.93
CA GLY A 583 23.07 -7.27 15.90
C GLY A 583 23.54 -6.95 14.47
N ALA A 584 24.72 -6.35 14.28
CA ALA A 584 25.28 -6.01 12.98
C ALA A 584 25.33 -7.19 12.00
N GLY A 585 25.67 -8.40 12.48
CA GLY A 585 25.69 -9.60 11.64
C GLY A 585 24.33 -9.98 11.04
N TYR A 586 23.26 -9.87 11.82
CA TYR A 586 21.90 -10.12 11.34
C TYR A 586 21.45 -9.04 10.33
N THR A 587 21.71 -7.78 10.62
CA THR A 587 21.43 -6.66 9.71
C THR A 587 22.16 -6.80 8.38
N LEU A 588 23.45 -7.18 8.41
CA LEU A 588 24.23 -7.45 7.20
C LEU A 588 23.66 -8.63 6.39
N ALA A 589 23.24 -9.71 7.08
CA ALA A 589 22.59 -10.85 6.42
C ALA A 589 21.27 -10.44 5.74
N LEU A 590 20.45 -9.59 6.36
CA LEU A 590 19.25 -9.02 5.75
C LEU A 590 19.58 -8.19 4.50
N LEU A 591 20.58 -7.32 4.56
CA LEU A 591 20.98 -6.51 3.41
C LEU A 591 21.51 -7.38 2.27
N ARG A 592 22.32 -8.41 2.57
CA ARG A 592 22.79 -9.39 1.57
C ARG A 592 21.65 -10.18 0.91
N ARG A 593 20.57 -10.40 1.58
CA ARG A 593 19.38 -11.05 0.99
C ARG A 593 18.65 -10.14 -0.02
N HIS A 594 18.74 -8.82 0.16
CA HIS A 594 17.95 -7.86 -0.60
C HIS A 594 18.74 -7.12 -1.68
N PHE A 595 20.08 -7.11 -1.62
CA PHE A 595 20.95 -6.41 -2.54
C PHE A 595 22.05 -7.32 -3.08
N ASP A 596 22.42 -7.10 -4.33
CA ASP A 596 23.61 -7.72 -4.93
C ASP A 596 24.87 -6.98 -4.47
N PHE A 597 25.82 -7.69 -3.90
CA PHE A 597 27.11 -7.13 -3.50
C PHE A 597 28.10 -7.21 -4.65
N LEU A 598 28.63 -6.07 -5.05
CA LEU A 598 29.71 -6.01 -6.02
C LEU A 598 30.99 -6.52 -5.37
N PRO A 599 31.89 -7.20 -6.13
CA PRO A 599 33.21 -7.56 -5.61
C PRO A 599 33.95 -6.27 -5.20
N GLU A 600 34.63 -6.32 -4.06
CA GLU A 600 35.39 -5.18 -3.54
C GLU A 600 36.38 -4.69 -4.63
N GLN A 601 36.04 -3.58 -5.25
CA GLN A 601 37.00 -2.81 -6.03
C GLN A 601 37.85 -2.05 -5.03
N GLY A 602 39.17 -2.16 -5.14
CA GLY A 602 40.12 -1.53 -4.22
C GLY A 602 39.75 -0.07 -3.96
N ALA A 603 40.04 0.39 -2.77
CA ALA A 603 39.64 1.67 -2.18
C ALA A 603 40.25 2.91 -2.86
N GLU A 604 40.29 2.95 -4.20
CA GLU A 604 40.68 4.11 -4.97
C GLU A 604 39.47 4.93 -5.32
N ASP A 605 39.46 6.20 -4.88
CA ASP A 605 38.49 7.26 -5.15
C ASP A 605 37.09 7.10 -4.54
N VAL A 606 37.00 6.95 -3.23
CA VAL A 606 35.76 7.30 -2.52
C VAL A 606 35.76 8.81 -2.27
N PRO A 607 34.89 9.59 -2.96
CA PRO A 607 34.86 11.04 -2.78
C PRO A 607 34.39 11.47 -1.37
N PHE A 608 33.98 10.48 -0.54
CA PHE A 608 33.45 10.71 0.80
C PHE A 608 33.88 9.62 1.78
N ARG A 609 34.56 10.00 2.87
CA ARG A 609 34.82 9.14 4.02
C ARG A 609 33.83 9.51 5.13
N CYS A 610 32.74 8.74 5.27
CA CYS A 610 31.89 8.82 6.46
C CYS A 610 32.54 8.06 7.62
N LEU A 611 32.99 8.75 8.66
CA LEU A 611 33.45 8.14 9.89
C LEU A 611 32.35 8.23 10.95
N PRO A 612 31.94 7.13 11.57
CA PRO A 612 30.91 7.10 12.59
C PRO A 612 31.50 7.33 13.99
N SER A 613 32.03 8.48 14.27
CA SER A 613 32.19 8.99 15.63
C SER A 613 33.00 10.28 15.64
N ALA A 614 32.50 11.26 16.38
CA ALA A 614 33.20 12.48 16.78
C ALA A 614 34.01 13.16 15.69
N SER A 615 33.46 14.20 15.06
CA SER A 615 34.11 15.16 14.17
C SER A 615 34.83 14.55 12.95
N SER A 616 34.09 14.28 11.89
CA SER A 616 34.71 14.10 10.58
C SER A 616 34.24 15.21 9.64
N ALA A 617 35.04 16.27 9.59
CA ALA A 617 35.02 17.17 8.46
C ALA A 617 35.60 16.42 7.25
N PHE A 618 35.01 16.59 6.07
CA PHE A 618 35.56 16.13 4.79
C PHE A 618 36.62 17.16 4.35
N PRO A 619 37.93 16.87 4.48
CA PRO A 619 38.91 17.93 4.32
C PRO A 619 39.16 18.37 2.87
N ASP A 620 38.84 17.56 1.87
CA ASP A 620 39.27 17.78 0.48
C ASP A 620 38.16 17.71 -0.58
N GLY A 621 36.89 17.84 -0.21
CA GLY A 621 35.74 17.79 -1.15
C GLY A 621 34.97 19.11 -1.24
N PRO A 622 34.26 19.34 -2.34
CA PRO A 622 33.43 20.56 -2.50
C PRO A 622 32.20 20.59 -1.56
N LEU A 623 31.95 19.56 -0.76
CA LEU A 623 30.87 19.47 0.19
C LEU A 623 31.42 19.02 1.56
N CYS A 624 31.38 19.92 2.53
CA CYS A 624 31.71 19.63 3.90
C CYS A 624 30.44 19.36 4.70
N LEU A 625 30.20 18.09 5.06
CA LEU A 625 29.08 17.63 5.87
C LEU A 625 29.56 17.14 7.21
N GLU A 626 28.91 17.55 8.25
CA GLU A 626 29.19 17.05 9.60
C GLU A 626 28.03 16.17 10.09
N PHE A 627 28.37 14.98 10.58
CA PHE A 627 27.43 14.04 11.19
C PHE A 627 27.69 13.97 12.68
N ARG A 628 26.71 14.34 13.49
CA ARG A 628 26.81 14.30 14.96
C ARG A 628 25.69 13.50 15.61
N SER A 629 26.02 12.90 16.75
CA SER A 629 25.03 12.34 17.67
C SER A 629 24.82 13.33 18.83
N LEU A 630 23.58 13.53 19.26
CA LEU A 630 23.27 14.36 20.43
C LEU A 630 23.76 13.73 21.75
N ALA A 631 24.11 12.45 21.78
CA ALA A 631 24.64 11.81 22.96
C ALA A 631 26.04 12.37 23.31
N GLY A 632 26.12 13.22 24.32
CA GLY A 632 27.36 13.81 24.82
C GLY A 632 27.65 15.24 24.36
N TRP A 633 26.69 15.92 23.76
CA TRP A 633 26.84 17.34 23.41
C TRP A 633 26.79 18.24 24.65
N ASN A 634 27.76 19.16 24.73
CA ASN A 634 27.96 20.06 25.88
C ASN A 634 27.67 21.54 25.58
N GLY A 635 26.99 21.84 24.47
CA GLY A 635 26.52 23.20 24.10
C GLY A 635 27.61 24.17 23.57
N ARG A 636 28.89 23.77 23.55
CA ARG A 636 29.99 24.73 23.28
C ARG A 636 30.74 24.54 21.94
N ASP A 637 30.65 23.36 21.32
CA ASP A 637 31.42 23.05 20.13
C ASP A 637 30.57 23.07 18.86
N PHE A 638 30.52 24.21 18.18
CA PHE A 638 29.88 24.32 16.88
C PHE A 638 30.98 24.32 15.78
N PRO A 639 30.89 23.43 14.77
CA PRO A 639 31.95 23.33 13.75
C PRO A 639 31.92 24.52 12.80
N VAL A 640 33.05 25.16 12.65
CA VAL A 640 33.19 26.39 11.86
C VAL A 640 33.31 26.10 10.36
N SER A 641 33.59 24.87 9.93
CA SER A 641 33.93 24.53 8.55
C SER A 641 32.84 23.80 7.73
N ALA A 642 31.75 23.30 8.35
CA ALA A 642 30.75 22.52 7.63
C ALA A 642 29.74 23.40 6.89
N MET A 643 29.36 23.02 5.65
CA MET A 643 28.28 23.70 4.89
C MET A 643 26.89 23.36 5.42
N ALA A 644 26.71 22.15 5.91
CA ALA A 644 25.48 21.71 6.58
C ALA A 644 25.82 20.68 7.66
N THR A 645 25.03 20.64 8.73
CA THR A 645 25.20 19.68 9.81
C THR A 645 23.99 18.76 9.89
N ILE A 646 24.25 17.45 9.96
CA ILE A 646 23.23 16.42 10.10
C ILE A 646 23.36 15.83 11.50
N VAL A 647 22.29 15.97 12.29
CA VAL A 647 22.25 15.50 13.67
C VAL A 647 21.34 14.29 13.78
N TYR A 648 21.87 13.17 14.22
CA TYR A 648 21.09 12.01 14.58
C TYR A 648 20.57 12.14 16.01
N ALA A 649 19.27 12.34 16.17
CA ALA A 649 18.59 12.39 17.45
C ALA A 649 17.83 11.10 17.74
N SER A 650 17.91 10.62 18.98
CA SER A 650 17.23 9.38 19.39
C SER A 650 15.73 9.55 19.62
N ARG A 651 15.23 10.78 19.73
CA ARG A 651 13.81 11.11 19.99
C ARG A 651 13.36 12.35 19.22
N ARG A 652 12.13 12.33 18.74
CA ARG A 652 11.42 13.52 18.24
C ARG A 652 11.06 14.39 19.45
N GLY A 653 11.33 15.69 19.41
CA GLY A 653 10.97 16.65 20.47
C GLY A 653 11.96 16.71 21.65
N ASP A 654 13.22 16.38 21.44
CA ASP A 654 14.25 16.57 22.43
C ASP A 654 14.58 18.07 22.56
N GLU A 655 14.52 18.64 23.81
CA GLU A 655 14.83 20.05 24.07
C GLU A 655 16.22 20.42 23.56
N ALA A 656 17.20 19.51 23.71
CA ALA A 656 18.55 19.66 23.19
C ALA A 656 18.58 19.81 21.64
N LEU A 657 17.63 19.21 20.91
CA LEU A 657 17.53 19.37 19.46
C LEU A 657 17.02 20.75 19.07
N THR A 658 16.10 21.30 19.85
CA THR A 658 15.56 22.65 19.63
C THR A 658 16.66 23.68 19.91
N GLU A 659 17.36 23.58 21.03
CA GLU A 659 18.47 24.42 21.39
C GLU A 659 19.60 24.38 20.35
N TRP A 660 19.88 23.19 19.82
CA TRP A 660 20.88 22.98 18.78
C TRP A 660 20.45 23.63 17.44
N GLY A 661 19.20 23.49 17.08
CA GLY A 661 18.60 24.13 15.90
C GLY A 661 18.63 25.68 15.99
N GLU A 662 18.36 26.25 17.16
CA GLU A 662 18.44 27.68 17.41
C GLU A 662 19.89 28.16 17.33
N THR A 663 20.85 27.41 17.88
CA THR A 663 22.28 27.73 17.79
C THR A 663 22.77 27.68 16.35
N ALA A 664 22.35 26.67 15.57
CA ALA A 664 22.68 26.55 14.15
C ALA A 664 22.11 27.72 13.34
N ALA A 665 20.88 28.11 13.59
CA ALA A 665 20.23 29.24 12.95
C ALA A 665 20.93 30.58 13.30
N PHE A 666 21.38 30.76 14.56
CA PHE A 666 22.17 31.91 14.98
C PHE A 666 23.49 32.06 14.20
N HIS A 667 24.12 30.92 13.86
CA HIS A 667 25.33 30.90 13.04
C HIS A 667 25.06 30.90 11.53
N GLY A 668 23.80 31.07 11.10
CA GLY A 668 23.39 31.10 9.69
C GLY A 668 23.61 29.78 8.94
N ARG A 669 23.60 28.66 9.63
CA ARG A 669 23.87 27.32 9.04
C ARG A 669 22.67 26.42 9.03
N PRO A 670 22.41 25.70 7.94
CA PRO A 670 21.34 24.74 7.90
C PRO A 670 21.68 23.50 8.78
N CYS A 671 20.75 23.14 9.64
CA CYS A 671 20.80 21.93 10.47
C CYS A 671 19.64 21.02 10.12
N TYR A 672 19.93 19.77 9.80
CA TYR A 672 18.96 18.77 9.41
C TYR A 672 18.99 17.58 10.35
N THR A 673 17.81 17.05 10.66
CA THR A 673 17.66 15.91 11.56
C THR A 673 16.69 14.90 10.93
N PRO A 674 17.09 13.65 10.67
CA PRO A 674 16.20 12.67 10.05
C PRO A 674 14.89 12.48 10.79
N GLY A 675 14.89 12.51 12.12
CA GLY A 675 13.68 12.39 12.93
C GLY A 675 12.67 13.55 12.78
N ARG A 676 13.14 14.78 12.47
CA ARG A 676 12.31 15.97 12.24
C ARG A 676 12.03 16.17 10.75
N ASP A 677 13.10 16.17 9.97
CA ASP A 677 13.07 16.59 8.56
C ASP A 677 12.88 15.38 7.60
N GLY A 678 12.80 14.16 8.13
CA GLY A 678 12.65 12.94 7.35
C GLY A 678 13.91 12.55 6.60
N GLN A 679 13.76 11.86 5.48
CA GLN A 679 14.86 11.50 4.61
C GLN A 679 15.51 12.75 4.04
N ILE A 680 16.83 12.84 4.15
CA ILE A 680 17.61 13.97 3.66
C ILE A 680 18.40 13.50 2.45
N ARG A 681 18.25 14.21 1.34
CA ARG A 681 18.95 13.94 0.09
C ARG A 681 19.77 15.14 -0.32
N LEU A 682 21.08 14.93 -0.49
CA LEU A 682 21.99 15.96 -0.99
C LEU A 682 22.43 15.53 -2.39
N TYR A 683 22.27 16.43 -3.34
CA TYR A 683 22.62 16.19 -4.73
C TYR A 683 23.10 17.45 -5.44
N ARG A 684 23.82 17.28 -6.54
CA ARG A 684 24.33 18.40 -7.32
C ARG A 684 23.39 18.72 -8.46
N TRP A 685 22.94 19.99 -8.53
CA TRP A 685 22.07 20.49 -9.57
C TRP A 685 22.68 21.72 -10.21
N ARG A 686 22.94 21.71 -11.52
CA ARG A 686 23.58 22.83 -12.26
C ARG A 686 24.85 23.36 -11.62
N GLY A 687 25.65 22.47 -11.02
CA GLY A 687 26.91 22.82 -10.37
C GLY A 687 26.78 23.24 -8.90
N GLN A 688 25.59 23.45 -8.38
CA GLN A 688 25.32 23.81 -6.97
C GLN A 688 24.79 22.62 -6.19
N TRP A 689 25.14 22.55 -4.90
CA TRP A 689 24.58 21.56 -4.00
C TRP A 689 23.21 21.96 -3.53
N GLN A 690 22.30 21.01 -3.52
CA GLN A 690 20.94 21.18 -3.01
C GLN A 690 20.66 20.12 -1.96
N VAL A 691 19.88 20.52 -0.95
CA VAL A 691 19.30 19.60 0.03
C VAL A 691 17.81 19.48 -0.23
N ALA A 692 17.36 18.25 -0.30
CA ALA A 692 15.93 17.94 -0.30
C ALA A 692 15.60 17.14 0.96
N THR A 693 14.54 17.53 1.65
CA THR A 693 14.01 16.83 2.82
C THR A 693 12.64 16.25 2.50
N PHE A 694 12.36 15.06 2.98
CA PHE A 694 11.09 14.35 2.74
C PHE A 694 10.23 14.44 4.00
N ASP A 695 9.10 15.12 3.93
CA ASP A 695 8.24 15.42 5.09
C ASP A 695 7.16 14.36 5.38
N GLU A 696 6.31 14.62 6.38
CA GLU A 696 5.20 13.74 6.76
C GLU A 696 4.12 13.64 5.70
N GLU A 697 3.97 14.68 4.88
CA GLU A 697 3.00 14.73 3.78
C GLU A 697 3.49 13.99 2.53
N GLN A 698 4.60 13.23 2.64
CA GLN A 698 5.25 12.49 1.57
C GLN A 698 5.66 13.38 0.39
N SER A 699 6.11 14.59 0.69
CA SER A 699 6.60 15.56 -0.29
C SER A 699 8.07 15.92 -0.08
N TRP A 700 8.72 16.35 -1.18
CA TRP A 700 10.10 16.80 -1.16
C TRP A 700 10.18 18.32 -1.07
N ASN A 701 10.80 18.83 0.00
CA ASN A 701 11.14 20.24 0.16
C ASN A 701 12.60 20.47 -0.27
N ILE A 702 12.82 21.30 -1.29
CA ILE A 702 14.14 21.51 -1.90
C ILE A 702 14.66 22.89 -1.50
N ARG A 703 15.93 22.95 -1.01
CA ARG A 703 16.63 24.18 -0.66
C ARG A 703 18.05 24.16 -1.25
N ASN A 704 18.55 25.32 -1.65
CA ASN A 704 19.96 25.48 -2.00
C ASN A 704 20.79 25.59 -0.72
N ILE A 705 21.95 24.95 -0.71
CA ILE A 705 22.94 25.07 0.36
C ILE A 705 24.03 26.04 -0.08
#